data_af3afc9171184b6d593f1cc5ca7b53ea
#
_entry.id   af3afc9171184b6d593f1cc5ca7b53ea
#
_cell.length_a   1.000
_cell.length_b   1.000
_cell.length_c   1.000
_cell.angle_alpha   90.00
_cell.angle_beta   90.00
_cell.angle_gamma   90.00
#
_symmetry.space_group_name_H-M   'P 1'
#
loop_
_entity.id
_entity.type
_entity.pdbx_description
1 polymer ?
#
loop_
_entity_poly.entity_id
_entity_poly.type
_entity_poly.pdbx_seq_one_letter_code
_entity_poly.pdbx_strand_id
1 'polypeptide(L)'
;MSSYVLSFQEIDKTKRSVVGGKGANLGELFGLTGILVPEGFCITTEAYKKIIGNNLELNSLLHELSYLKVEDRKKIAEVSKKIRMIIERISISKDIAEEIAVFLSRIGEKNSFAVRSSATAEDLPTASFAGQQDTYLNIMGKEAIMNHISKCWASLFTERAVTYRIQNGFDHRKVYLSVVVQKMVFPQVAGILFTADPVTSNRKVLSIDASFGLGEALVSGLVNADNYKVREGKVIGKKVSTKKLAIYALKDGGTKEQAVEPEWQNRQVLTDEHILQLEHLGRKIEEHFGCPQDIEWCLADKTFYIVQSRPITTLYPIPEANDKENHVYLSVGHQQMMTDPIKPLGISLMKLISSGNWFKAGGRLFFDVTQMLASPDGRKLLLNNMRQLEPLTEDAIMTIMERDFIKCLPNDKKEQNSVNSDKVTLPEKPQAQIENDPFIVSDLIRKSQTSIEELKRNIQGKSGTNLIDFILEDIQELKRILFDPQSSAVFMAAINASLWINDKMKEWLGEKNAADILSQSVPNNITSEMGLALMDVADVIRPYPEVVDYLLSVKDDDFLEKLVKLDGGQEVRYAILSYLDKYGMRCSGEIDITKPRFNEKPTMLLPMILSNIKNFEPNESHLKFEQGRQQALKKEQELLDRLKQLQDGEEKVKETKRMIDLIRNFIGYREYPKYGMVSRYFVYKQALLKEADRLVQTIVIHEREDIYYLTFEELREVLVTNKLDYEIICKRKEEYKSFKKLTPPRVITSEGEIIAGEYKLENLPAGAMAGLPVSSGVVEGRARVILSMEDANLEDGDILVTTFTDPSWTPLFVSLKGLVTEIGGLMTHGAVIAREYGLPAVVGVENATKMIKDGQRIRVHGTEGYVEIL
;
A
#
# COMPACT_ATOMS: atom_id res chain seq x y z
N MET A 1 -41.20 10.87 19.85
CA MET A 1 -40.75 9.52 20.26
C MET A 1 -39.98 8.95 19.10
N SER A 2 -38.80 8.44 19.31
CA SER A 2 -38.06 7.73 18.26
C SER A 2 -38.83 6.45 17.95
N SER A 3 -39.20 6.22 16.69
CA SER A 3 -39.85 4.97 16.23
C SER A 3 -38.84 3.81 16.30
N TYR A 4 -39.24 2.67 16.80
CA TYR A 4 -38.41 1.46 16.84
C TYR A 4 -38.39 0.71 15.52
N VAL A 5 -39.31 0.99 14.62
CA VAL A 5 -39.44 0.41 13.30
C VAL A 5 -39.69 1.50 12.25
N LEU A 6 -38.97 1.43 11.12
CA LEU A 6 -39.14 2.35 9.99
C LEU A 6 -39.31 1.52 8.70
N SER A 7 -40.30 1.90 7.86
CA SER A 7 -40.45 1.34 6.49
C SER A 7 -39.36 1.86 5.57
N PHE A 8 -39.08 1.17 4.47
CA PHE A 8 -38.12 1.66 3.45
C PHE A 8 -38.54 3.02 2.86
N GLN A 9 -39.85 3.34 2.84
CA GLN A 9 -40.37 4.64 2.38
C GLN A 9 -39.96 5.81 3.29
N GLU A 10 -39.70 5.53 4.57
CA GLU A 10 -39.34 6.54 5.59
C GLU A 10 -37.82 6.67 5.75
N ILE A 11 -37.03 5.86 5.01
CA ILE A 11 -35.58 5.78 5.15
C ILE A 11 -34.88 6.47 3.97
N ASP A 12 -33.92 7.35 4.30
CA ASP A 12 -33.01 7.98 3.39
C ASP A 12 -31.56 7.87 3.92
N LYS A 13 -30.58 8.35 3.15
CA LYS A 13 -29.15 8.32 3.51
C LYS A 13 -28.82 9.00 4.84
N THR A 14 -29.64 9.95 5.31
CA THR A 14 -29.39 10.67 6.57
C THR A 14 -29.65 9.80 7.79
N LYS A 15 -30.40 8.70 7.62
CA LYS A 15 -30.78 7.78 8.70
C LYS A 15 -29.82 6.61 8.92
N ARG A 16 -28.63 6.65 8.31
CA ARG A 16 -27.62 5.59 8.43
C ARG A 16 -27.26 5.23 9.88
N SER A 17 -27.18 6.22 10.77
CA SER A 17 -26.92 5.99 12.20
C SER A 17 -28.06 5.25 12.92
N VAL A 18 -29.26 5.24 12.34
CA VAL A 18 -30.49 4.66 12.92
C VAL A 18 -30.79 3.27 12.32
N VAL A 19 -30.55 3.09 11.00
CA VAL A 19 -30.93 1.84 10.31
C VAL A 19 -29.73 1.04 9.76
N GLY A 20 -28.49 1.50 10.01
CA GLY A 20 -27.27 0.89 9.46
C GLY A 20 -27.10 1.12 7.96
N GLY A 21 -25.98 0.61 7.41
CA GLY A 21 -25.62 0.81 6.00
C GLY A 21 -26.60 0.15 5.03
N LYS A 22 -26.91 -1.14 5.21
CA LYS A 22 -27.85 -1.87 4.35
C LYS A 22 -29.25 -1.27 4.36
N GLY A 23 -29.77 -0.92 5.56
CA GLY A 23 -31.07 -0.30 5.70
C GLY A 23 -31.15 1.04 4.97
N ALA A 24 -30.16 1.91 5.14
CA ALA A 24 -30.11 3.21 4.49
C ALA A 24 -30.05 3.08 2.95
N ASN A 25 -29.19 2.19 2.43
CA ASN A 25 -29.06 1.99 0.99
C ASN A 25 -30.34 1.39 0.38
N LEU A 26 -31.03 0.45 1.07
CA LEU A 26 -32.30 -0.09 0.59
C LEU A 26 -33.41 0.95 0.59
N GLY A 27 -33.47 1.84 1.59
CA GLY A 27 -34.43 2.93 1.63
C GLY A 27 -34.23 3.92 0.46
N GLU A 28 -33.00 4.34 0.21
CA GLU A 28 -32.65 5.18 -0.95
C GLU A 28 -33.07 4.53 -2.28
N LEU A 29 -32.75 3.26 -2.48
CA LEU A 29 -33.11 2.53 -3.68
C LEU A 29 -34.62 2.34 -3.83
N PHE A 30 -35.34 2.15 -2.73
CA PHE A 30 -36.80 2.01 -2.74
C PHE A 30 -37.48 3.27 -3.27
N GLY A 31 -36.92 4.46 -3.00
CA GLY A 31 -37.38 5.73 -3.53
C GLY A 31 -36.99 6.01 -4.98
N LEU A 32 -36.09 5.22 -5.57
CA LEU A 32 -35.55 5.51 -6.91
C LEU A 32 -36.46 4.96 -8.03
N THR A 33 -37.04 5.86 -8.81
CA THR A 33 -37.95 5.51 -9.91
C THR A 33 -37.32 4.48 -10.87
N GLY A 34 -38.04 3.40 -11.14
CA GLY A 34 -37.59 2.33 -12.07
C GLY A 34 -36.57 1.34 -11.50
N ILE A 35 -36.26 1.43 -10.19
CA ILE A 35 -35.58 0.38 -9.44
C ILE A 35 -36.62 -0.30 -8.56
N LEU A 36 -36.72 -1.62 -8.66
CA LEU A 36 -37.63 -2.41 -7.85
C LEU A 36 -36.88 -3.04 -6.67
N VAL A 37 -37.24 -2.61 -5.47
CA VAL A 37 -36.75 -3.18 -4.21
C VAL A 37 -37.92 -3.89 -3.54
N PRO A 38 -37.79 -5.16 -3.09
CA PRO A 38 -38.85 -5.81 -2.32
C PRO A 38 -39.23 -5.03 -1.09
N GLU A 39 -40.52 -4.96 -0.76
CA GLU A 39 -41.06 -4.28 0.42
C GLU A 39 -40.35 -4.76 1.69
N GLY A 40 -40.19 -3.83 2.67
CA GLY A 40 -39.55 -4.17 3.92
C GLY A 40 -39.52 -3.00 4.91
N PHE A 41 -38.94 -3.26 6.07
CA PHE A 41 -38.76 -2.33 7.14
C PHE A 41 -37.46 -2.61 7.92
N CYS A 42 -37.01 -1.64 8.70
CA CYS A 42 -35.84 -1.79 9.55
C CYS A 42 -36.25 -1.67 11.03
N ILE A 43 -35.75 -2.59 11.87
CA ILE A 43 -35.75 -2.41 13.32
C ILE A 43 -34.53 -1.52 13.65
N THR A 44 -34.76 -0.37 14.27
CA THR A 44 -33.78 0.68 14.45
C THR A 44 -32.72 0.35 15.51
N THR A 45 -31.62 1.07 15.51
CA THR A 45 -30.61 1.01 16.57
C THR A 45 -31.11 1.42 17.93
N GLU A 46 -32.23 2.21 18.00
CA GLU A 46 -32.86 2.57 19.25
C GLU A 46 -33.56 1.37 19.92
N ALA A 47 -34.14 0.47 19.11
CA ALA A 47 -34.67 -0.80 19.60
C ALA A 47 -33.55 -1.67 20.19
N TYR A 48 -32.40 -1.75 19.50
CA TYR A 48 -31.20 -2.45 19.96
C TYR A 48 -30.70 -1.88 21.30
N LYS A 49 -30.52 -0.56 21.39
CA LYS A 49 -30.05 0.12 22.61
C LYS A 49 -31.02 -0.13 23.80
N LYS A 50 -32.33 -0.10 23.56
CA LYS A 50 -33.33 -0.33 24.59
C LYS A 50 -33.28 -1.75 25.16
N ILE A 51 -33.12 -2.76 24.29
CA ILE A 51 -33.13 -4.17 24.68
C ILE A 51 -31.79 -4.57 25.31
N ILE A 52 -30.69 -4.13 24.75
CA ILE A 52 -29.31 -4.62 25.09
C ILE A 52 -28.63 -3.69 26.09
N GLY A 53 -28.81 -2.37 25.98
CA GLY A 53 -28.08 -1.37 26.77
C GLY A 53 -28.35 -1.42 28.30
N ASN A 54 -29.44 -1.97 28.73
CA ASN A 54 -29.83 -2.01 30.17
C ASN A 54 -29.44 -3.33 30.87
N ASN A 55 -28.79 -4.27 30.19
CA ASN A 55 -28.41 -5.56 30.79
C ASN A 55 -27.05 -5.47 31.47
N LEU A 56 -27.02 -5.58 32.82
CA LEU A 56 -25.83 -5.45 33.64
C LEU A 56 -24.79 -6.56 33.38
N GLU A 57 -25.23 -7.79 33.15
CA GLU A 57 -24.35 -8.93 32.84
C GLU A 57 -23.65 -8.72 31.50
N LEU A 58 -24.37 -8.25 30.50
CA LEU A 58 -23.85 -7.94 29.16
C LEU A 58 -22.80 -6.80 29.25
N ASN A 59 -23.10 -5.75 30.00
CA ASN A 59 -22.18 -4.62 30.18
C ASN A 59 -20.87 -5.06 30.84
N SER A 60 -20.90 -6.00 31.80
CA SER A 60 -19.69 -6.60 32.40
C SER A 60 -18.86 -7.35 31.38
N LEU A 61 -19.48 -8.18 30.51
CA LEU A 61 -18.80 -8.94 29.48
C LEU A 61 -18.24 -8.02 28.36
N LEU A 62 -18.92 -6.95 28.00
CA LEU A 62 -18.42 -5.94 27.07
C LEU A 62 -17.20 -5.19 27.62
N HIS A 63 -17.19 -4.93 28.93
CA HIS A 63 -16.03 -4.37 29.61
C HIS A 63 -14.85 -5.34 29.58
N GLU A 64 -15.10 -6.64 29.85
CA GLU A 64 -14.07 -7.68 29.74
C GLU A 64 -13.47 -7.73 28.32
N LEU A 65 -14.30 -7.70 27.25
CA LEU A 65 -13.84 -7.67 25.87
C LEU A 65 -12.93 -6.48 25.54
N SER A 66 -13.15 -5.33 26.18
CA SER A 66 -12.38 -4.11 25.86
C SER A 66 -10.91 -4.17 26.30
N TYR A 67 -10.53 -5.14 27.13
CA TYR A 67 -9.14 -5.38 27.56
C TYR A 67 -8.44 -6.51 26.80
N LEU A 68 -9.16 -7.29 26.01
CA LEU A 68 -8.59 -8.41 25.27
C LEU A 68 -7.84 -7.93 24.03
N LYS A 69 -6.77 -8.64 23.70
CA LYS A 69 -5.97 -8.44 22.49
C LYS A 69 -6.27 -9.54 21.48
N VAL A 70 -5.82 -9.36 20.23
CA VAL A 70 -6.05 -10.31 19.12
C VAL A 70 -5.48 -11.71 19.43
N GLU A 71 -4.42 -11.78 20.23
CA GLU A 71 -3.76 -13.01 20.65
C GLU A 71 -4.61 -13.84 21.62
N ASP A 72 -5.54 -13.22 22.35
CA ASP A 72 -6.39 -13.84 23.38
C ASP A 72 -7.55 -14.65 22.79
N ARG A 73 -7.34 -15.35 21.66
CA ARG A 73 -8.38 -16.00 20.86
C ARG A 73 -9.35 -16.88 21.66
N LYS A 74 -8.82 -17.71 22.57
CA LYS A 74 -9.66 -18.60 23.40
C LYS A 74 -10.61 -17.80 24.29
N LYS A 75 -10.12 -16.72 24.89
CA LYS A 75 -10.94 -15.88 25.77
C LYS A 75 -11.96 -15.06 24.97
N ILE A 76 -11.58 -14.56 23.80
CA ILE A 76 -12.50 -13.90 22.86
C ILE A 76 -13.64 -14.83 22.48
N ALA A 77 -13.35 -16.08 22.11
CA ALA A 77 -14.36 -17.08 21.75
C ALA A 77 -15.33 -17.37 22.90
N GLU A 78 -14.80 -17.55 24.14
CA GLU A 78 -15.60 -17.81 25.34
C GLU A 78 -16.55 -16.64 25.66
N VAL A 79 -16.01 -15.42 25.77
CA VAL A 79 -16.79 -14.22 26.12
C VAL A 79 -17.81 -13.90 25.03
N SER A 80 -17.42 -13.99 23.76
CA SER A 80 -18.31 -13.80 22.61
C SER A 80 -19.48 -14.77 22.61
N LYS A 81 -19.23 -16.06 22.95
CA LYS A 81 -20.28 -17.06 23.07
C LYS A 81 -21.26 -16.73 24.19
N LYS A 82 -20.78 -16.33 25.37
CA LYS A 82 -21.64 -15.91 26.50
C LYS A 82 -22.54 -14.73 26.13
N ILE A 83 -21.95 -13.70 25.52
CA ILE A 83 -22.71 -12.51 25.07
C ILE A 83 -23.82 -12.92 24.10
N ARG A 84 -23.55 -13.74 23.09
CA ARG A 84 -24.56 -14.20 22.13
C ARG A 84 -25.70 -14.96 22.80
N MET A 85 -25.37 -15.88 23.70
CA MET A 85 -26.39 -16.65 24.45
C MET A 85 -27.30 -15.75 25.29
N ILE A 86 -26.77 -14.70 25.89
CA ILE A 86 -27.57 -13.73 26.64
C ILE A 86 -28.51 -12.98 25.68
N ILE A 87 -27.98 -12.42 24.57
CA ILE A 87 -28.78 -11.65 23.62
C ILE A 87 -29.91 -12.48 23.03
N GLU A 88 -29.66 -13.73 22.65
CA GLU A 88 -30.67 -14.63 22.09
C GLU A 88 -31.79 -15.01 23.09
N ARG A 89 -31.53 -14.91 24.40
CA ARG A 89 -32.50 -15.17 25.46
C ARG A 89 -33.32 -13.97 25.87
N ILE A 90 -32.84 -12.76 25.53
CA ILE A 90 -33.59 -11.53 25.90
C ILE A 90 -34.88 -11.44 25.08
N SER A 91 -36.00 -11.37 25.74
CA SER A 91 -37.30 -11.15 25.08
C SER A 91 -37.43 -9.74 24.53
N ILE A 92 -37.88 -9.61 23.27
CA ILE A 92 -38.19 -8.31 22.66
C ILE A 92 -39.36 -7.68 23.46
N SER A 93 -39.22 -6.44 23.88
CA SER A 93 -40.25 -5.73 24.67
C SER A 93 -41.54 -5.59 23.88
N LYS A 94 -42.66 -5.55 24.62
CA LYS A 94 -44.01 -5.57 24.04
C LYS A 94 -44.27 -4.47 23.03
N ASP A 95 -43.85 -3.26 23.32
CA ASP A 95 -43.97 -2.09 22.44
C ASP A 95 -43.23 -2.25 21.11
N ILE A 96 -42.00 -2.77 21.13
CA ILE A 96 -41.25 -3.08 19.89
C ILE A 96 -41.94 -4.21 19.11
N ALA A 97 -42.39 -5.25 19.80
CA ALA A 97 -43.10 -6.37 19.19
C ALA A 97 -44.44 -5.98 18.55
N GLU A 98 -45.14 -4.98 19.12
CA GLU A 98 -46.37 -4.42 18.56
C GLU A 98 -46.08 -3.59 17.30
N GLU A 99 -45.04 -2.73 17.31
CA GLU A 99 -44.64 -2.00 16.10
C GLU A 99 -44.27 -2.97 14.97
N ILE A 100 -43.43 -3.99 15.24
CA ILE A 100 -43.09 -5.04 14.26
C ILE A 100 -44.35 -5.72 13.69
N ALA A 101 -45.34 -6.07 14.55
CA ALA A 101 -46.55 -6.71 14.12
C ALA A 101 -47.36 -5.83 13.15
N VAL A 102 -47.44 -4.53 13.38
CA VAL A 102 -48.11 -3.59 12.49
C VAL A 102 -47.51 -3.60 11.09
N PHE A 103 -46.19 -3.61 10.97
CA PHE A 103 -45.52 -3.65 9.67
C PHE A 103 -45.69 -5.01 8.97
N LEU A 104 -45.58 -6.12 9.72
CA LEU A 104 -45.82 -7.47 9.18
C LEU A 104 -47.27 -7.61 8.66
N SER A 105 -48.25 -7.05 9.35
CA SER A 105 -49.67 -7.10 8.89
C SER A 105 -49.87 -6.28 7.61
N ARG A 106 -49.15 -5.15 7.44
CA ARG A 106 -49.21 -4.32 6.22
C ARG A 106 -48.60 -5.05 5.00
N ILE A 107 -47.46 -5.71 5.19
CA ILE A 107 -46.77 -6.41 4.10
C ILE A 107 -47.45 -7.78 3.82
N GLY A 108 -48.11 -8.36 4.82
CA GLY A 108 -48.78 -9.68 4.78
C GLY A 108 -48.07 -10.71 5.62
N GLU A 109 -48.69 -11.13 6.72
CA GLU A 109 -48.15 -12.06 7.74
C GLU A 109 -47.78 -13.46 7.19
N LYS A 110 -48.40 -13.89 6.10
CA LYS A 110 -48.16 -15.17 5.44
C LYS A 110 -46.97 -15.12 4.48
N ASN A 111 -46.43 -13.94 4.22
CA ASN A 111 -45.26 -13.80 3.38
C ASN A 111 -43.99 -14.36 4.07
N SER A 112 -43.03 -14.76 3.27
CA SER A 112 -41.72 -15.11 3.71
C SER A 112 -40.79 -13.89 3.69
N PHE A 113 -39.85 -13.84 4.62
CA PHE A 113 -38.96 -12.70 4.80
C PHE A 113 -37.50 -13.12 4.86
N ALA A 114 -36.62 -12.25 4.39
CA ALA A 114 -35.19 -12.22 4.70
C ALA A 114 -34.97 -11.34 5.93
N VAL A 115 -34.29 -11.86 6.95
CA VAL A 115 -33.93 -11.12 8.18
C VAL A 115 -32.42 -10.93 8.17
N ARG A 116 -31.97 -9.67 8.03
CA ARG A 116 -30.57 -9.33 7.75
C ARG A 116 -30.07 -8.31 8.76
N SER A 117 -28.87 -8.52 9.25
CA SER A 117 -28.18 -7.53 10.08
C SER A 117 -27.72 -6.31 9.25
N SER A 118 -27.80 -5.13 9.85
CA SER A 118 -27.39 -3.84 9.28
C SER A 118 -26.66 -3.01 10.33
N ALA A 119 -25.33 -3.06 10.34
CA ALA A 119 -24.54 -2.35 11.34
C ALA A 119 -24.32 -0.87 10.95
N THR A 120 -24.22 -0.02 11.96
CA THR A 120 -23.90 1.41 11.76
C THR A 120 -22.48 1.64 11.23
N ALA A 121 -21.60 0.67 11.45
CA ALA A 121 -20.19 0.71 11.02
C ALA A 121 -19.89 -0.16 9.77
N GLU A 122 -20.91 -0.71 9.10
CA GLU A 122 -20.73 -1.74 8.06
C GLU A 122 -20.00 -1.26 6.81
N ASP A 123 -20.26 -0.03 6.36
CA ASP A 123 -19.70 0.57 5.15
C ASP A 123 -18.96 1.87 5.45
N LEU A 124 -18.16 1.90 6.50
CA LEU A 124 -17.30 3.05 6.76
C LEU A 124 -16.15 3.07 5.74
N PRO A 125 -15.71 4.26 5.28
CA PRO A 125 -14.57 4.38 4.36
C PRO A 125 -13.30 3.70 4.86
N THR A 126 -13.19 3.54 6.19
CA THR A 126 -11.99 2.99 6.86
C THR A 126 -12.12 1.53 7.28
N ALA A 127 -13.34 0.95 7.24
CA ALA A 127 -13.56 -0.43 7.69
C ALA A 127 -14.81 -1.03 7.03
N SER A 128 -14.65 -2.19 6.40
CA SER A 128 -15.77 -2.98 5.85
C SER A 128 -16.06 -4.17 6.76
N PHE A 129 -17.26 -4.22 7.31
CA PHE A 129 -17.75 -5.38 8.06
C PHE A 129 -18.45 -6.41 7.16
N ALA A 130 -18.20 -6.37 5.86
CA ALA A 130 -18.82 -7.27 4.90
C ALA A 130 -18.61 -8.75 5.27
N GLY A 131 -19.67 -9.54 5.21
CA GLY A 131 -19.65 -10.98 5.49
C GLY A 131 -19.37 -11.37 6.95
N GLN A 132 -19.40 -10.43 7.90
CA GLN A 132 -19.12 -10.70 9.31
C GLN A 132 -20.36 -10.97 10.16
N GLN A 133 -21.54 -10.75 9.59
CA GLN A 133 -22.83 -10.83 10.27
C GLN A 133 -23.82 -11.71 9.52
N ASP A 134 -24.82 -12.23 10.22
CA ASP A 134 -25.70 -13.27 9.70
C ASP A 134 -26.87 -12.71 8.88
N THR A 135 -27.28 -13.47 7.89
CA THR A 135 -28.50 -13.31 7.09
C THR A 135 -29.31 -14.59 7.17
N TYR A 136 -30.59 -14.46 7.41
CA TYR A 136 -31.52 -15.58 7.48
C TYR A 136 -32.60 -15.41 6.41
N LEU A 137 -32.72 -16.41 5.52
CA LEU A 137 -33.63 -16.36 4.39
C LEU A 137 -34.85 -17.26 4.62
N ASN A 138 -35.95 -16.88 4.01
CA ASN A 138 -37.20 -17.63 4.00
C ASN A 138 -37.76 -17.89 5.40
N ILE A 139 -37.80 -16.84 6.21
CA ILE A 139 -38.37 -16.89 7.56
C ILE A 139 -39.86 -16.57 7.51
N MET A 140 -40.68 -17.43 8.08
CA MET A 140 -42.15 -17.32 8.05
C MET A 140 -42.75 -17.23 9.47
N GLY A 141 -43.69 -16.32 9.63
CA GLY A 141 -44.42 -16.14 10.88
C GLY A 141 -43.76 -15.20 11.89
N LYS A 142 -44.57 -14.47 12.65
CA LYS A 142 -44.17 -13.43 13.56
C LYS A 142 -43.12 -13.87 14.60
N GLU A 143 -43.35 -15.03 15.24
CA GLU A 143 -42.47 -15.53 16.30
C GLU A 143 -41.08 -15.90 15.74
N ALA A 144 -41.05 -16.56 14.57
CA ALA A 144 -39.81 -16.89 13.92
C ALA A 144 -39.02 -15.64 13.50
N ILE A 145 -39.68 -14.62 12.98
CA ILE A 145 -39.05 -13.34 12.62
C ILE A 145 -38.47 -12.67 13.88
N MET A 146 -39.19 -12.59 14.99
CA MET A 146 -38.68 -11.99 16.23
C MET A 146 -37.47 -12.77 16.77
N ASN A 147 -37.49 -14.09 16.72
CA ASN A 147 -36.33 -14.92 17.11
C ASN A 147 -35.11 -14.63 16.24
N HIS A 148 -35.28 -14.48 14.91
CA HIS A 148 -34.18 -14.19 14.00
C HIS A 148 -33.67 -12.74 14.11
N ILE A 149 -34.51 -11.77 14.54
CA ILE A 149 -34.05 -10.44 14.93
C ILE A 149 -33.07 -10.52 16.10
N SER A 150 -33.39 -11.30 17.15
CA SER A 150 -32.47 -11.51 18.28
C SER A 150 -31.17 -12.20 17.87
N LYS A 151 -31.23 -13.19 16.96
CA LYS A 151 -30.03 -13.82 16.36
C LYS A 151 -29.20 -12.84 15.54
N CYS A 152 -29.82 -11.96 14.75
CA CYS A 152 -29.10 -10.88 14.04
C CYS A 152 -28.36 -9.98 15.03
N TRP A 153 -29.00 -9.56 16.15
CA TRP A 153 -28.33 -8.77 17.18
C TRP A 153 -27.15 -9.52 17.81
N ALA A 154 -27.32 -10.82 18.07
CA ALA A 154 -26.26 -11.68 18.60
C ALA A 154 -25.07 -11.81 17.62
N SER A 155 -25.30 -11.77 16.30
CA SER A 155 -24.24 -11.90 15.28
C SER A 155 -23.19 -10.80 15.34
N LEU A 156 -23.50 -9.63 15.94
CA LEU A 156 -22.52 -8.58 16.23
C LEU A 156 -21.36 -9.07 17.12
N PHE A 157 -21.57 -10.15 17.87
CA PHE A 157 -20.61 -10.73 18.80
C PHE A 157 -20.14 -12.13 18.37
N THR A 158 -20.12 -12.42 17.06
CA THR A 158 -19.33 -13.56 16.56
C THR A 158 -17.84 -13.33 16.84
N GLU A 159 -17.11 -14.41 17.06
CA GLU A 159 -15.66 -14.34 17.30
C GLU A 159 -14.96 -13.51 16.22
N ARG A 160 -15.32 -13.72 14.95
CA ARG A 160 -14.80 -13.00 13.79
C ARG A 160 -15.11 -11.49 13.88
N ALA A 161 -16.33 -11.10 14.19
CA ALA A 161 -16.74 -9.70 14.31
C ALA A 161 -16.08 -8.99 15.50
N VAL A 162 -15.88 -9.69 16.62
CA VAL A 162 -15.19 -9.17 17.82
C VAL A 162 -13.70 -8.98 17.51
N THR A 163 -13.03 -10.00 16.96
CA THR A 163 -11.60 -9.94 16.59
C THR A 163 -11.34 -8.79 15.61
N TYR A 164 -12.20 -8.64 14.60
CA TYR A 164 -12.10 -7.55 13.63
C TYR A 164 -12.19 -6.16 14.31
N ARG A 165 -13.11 -5.97 15.27
CA ARG A 165 -13.20 -4.71 16.00
C ARG A 165 -11.98 -4.43 16.87
N ILE A 166 -11.42 -5.45 17.52
CA ILE A 166 -10.18 -5.33 18.29
C ILE A 166 -9.02 -4.90 17.37
N GLN A 167 -8.86 -5.56 16.21
CA GLN A 167 -7.81 -5.25 15.22
C GLN A 167 -7.89 -3.81 14.70
N ASN A 168 -9.10 -3.29 14.55
CA ASN A 168 -9.33 -1.94 14.02
C ASN A 168 -9.58 -0.87 15.10
N GLY A 169 -9.42 -1.21 16.39
CA GLY A 169 -9.56 -0.25 17.49
C GLY A 169 -10.98 0.28 17.73
N PHE A 170 -12.02 -0.47 17.36
CA PHE A 170 -13.41 -0.07 17.59
C PHE A 170 -13.88 -0.42 19.01
N ASP A 171 -14.44 0.53 19.72
CA ASP A 171 -15.12 0.29 21.01
C ASP A 171 -16.39 -0.54 20.78
N HIS A 172 -16.43 -1.74 21.37
CA HIS A 172 -17.56 -2.67 21.25
C HIS A 172 -18.90 -2.08 21.68
N ARG A 173 -18.88 -1.07 22.56
CA ARG A 173 -20.08 -0.40 23.12
C ARG A 173 -20.63 0.70 22.21
N LYS A 174 -19.86 1.12 21.18
CA LYS A 174 -20.23 2.21 20.24
C LYS A 174 -20.71 1.69 18.89
N VAL A 175 -20.72 0.38 18.67
CA VAL A 175 -21.23 -0.24 17.45
C VAL A 175 -22.64 -0.77 17.73
N TYR A 176 -23.60 -0.26 16.97
CA TYR A 176 -25.01 -0.62 17.11
C TYR A 176 -25.48 -1.39 15.86
N LEU A 177 -26.49 -2.24 16.03
CA LEU A 177 -27.04 -3.05 14.98
C LEU A 177 -28.53 -2.76 14.79
N SER A 178 -28.90 -2.40 13.56
CA SER A 178 -30.25 -2.42 13.04
C SER A 178 -30.50 -3.79 12.35
N VAL A 179 -31.75 -4.16 12.19
CA VAL A 179 -32.15 -5.37 11.48
C VAL A 179 -33.11 -5.03 10.35
N VAL A 180 -32.75 -5.45 9.13
CA VAL A 180 -33.61 -5.33 7.95
C VAL A 180 -34.51 -6.56 7.87
N VAL A 181 -35.82 -6.38 7.77
CA VAL A 181 -36.80 -7.40 7.46
C VAL A 181 -37.41 -7.08 6.11
N GLN A 182 -37.05 -7.89 5.11
CA GLN A 182 -37.40 -7.67 3.71
C GLN A 182 -38.19 -8.85 3.15
N LYS A 183 -39.28 -8.59 2.43
CA LYS A 183 -40.07 -9.62 1.76
C LYS A 183 -39.21 -10.42 0.80
N MET A 184 -39.28 -11.75 0.89
CA MET A 184 -38.54 -12.64 -0.01
C MET A 184 -39.04 -12.57 -1.44
N VAL A 185 -38.10 -12.61 -2.36
CA VAL A 185 -38.33 -12.94 -3.78
C VAL A 185 -37.85 -14.36 -4.02
N PHE A 186 -38.59 -15.13 -4.80
CA PHE A 186 -38.25 -16.50 -5.17
C PHE A 186 -37.75 -16.54 -6.62
N PRO A 187 -36.45 -16.31 -6.84
CA PRO A 187 -35.91 -16.09 -8.17
C PRO A 187 -35.64 -17.40 -8.89
N GLN A 188 -35.74 -17.37 -10.22
CA GLN A 188 -35.17 -18.37 -11.11
C GLN A 188 -33.64 -18.23 -11.21
N VAL A 189 -33.17 -16.98 -11.22
CA VAL A 189 -31.76 -16.59 -11.34
C VAL A 189 -31.48 -15.44 -10.35
N ALA A 190 -30.33 -15.51 -9.70
CA ALA A 190 -29.83 -14.42 -8.89
C ALA A 190 -28.34 -14.18 -9.15
N GLY A 191 -27.86 -13.03 -8.73
CA GLY A 191 -26.47 -12.70 -8.99
C GLY A 191 -25.98 -11.46 -8.28
N ILE A 192 -24.73 -11.14 -8.59
CA ILE A 192 -24.03 -9.95 -8.16
C ILE A 192 -23.64 -9.16 -9.39
N LEU A 193 -23.75 -7.83 -9.32
CA LEU A 193 -23.37 -6.90 -10.36
C LEU A 193 -22.40 -5.88 -9.77
N PHE A 194 -21.20 -5.80 -10.34
CA PHE A 194 -20.21 -4.80 -10.03
C PHE A 194 -20.22 -3.74 -11.11
N THR A 195 -20.44 -2.47 -10.77
CA THR A 195 -20.42 -1.37 -11.75
C THR A 195 -19.01 -0.93 -12.17
N ALA A 196 -17.99 -1.48 -11.51
CA ALA A 196 -16.59 -1.47 -11.96
C ALA A 196 -16.08 -2.93 -11.97
N ASP A 197 -15.22 -3.27 -12.93
CA ASP A 197 -14.68 -4.64 -13.03
C ASP A 197 -13.87 -4.98 -11.75
N PRO A 198 -14.25 -6.00 -10.96
CA PRO A 198 -13.56 -6.33 -9.73
C PRO A 198 -12.13 -6.85 -9.91
N VAL A 199 -11.77 -7.31 -11.12
CA VAL A 199 -10.44 -7.84 -11.45
C VAL A 199 -9.50 -6.73 -11.89
N THR A 200 -9.93 -5.93 -12.89
CA THR A 200 -9.09 -4.89 -13.48
C THR A 200 -9.31 -3.51 -12.87
N SER A 201 -10.35 -3.35 -12.07
CA SER A 201 -10.79 -2.05 -11.51
C SER A 201 -11.32 -1.05 -12.55
N ASN A 202 -11.49 -1.44 -13.82
CA ASN A 202 -11.96 -0.55 -14.88
C ASN A 202 -13.40 -0.08 -14.59
N ARG A 203 -13.61 1.26 -14.50
CA ARG A 203 -14.91 1.90 -14.18
C ARG A 203 -15.89 1.89 -15.35
N LYS A 204 -15.41 1.67 -16.57
CA LYS A 204 -16.26 1.59 -17.78
C LYS A 204 -16.77 0.18 -18.03
N VAL A 205 -16.17 -0.82 -17.41
CA VAL A 205 -16.55 -2.23 -17.53
C VAL A 205 -17.38 -2.65 -16.32
N LEU A 206 -18.60 -3.08 -16.59
CA LEU A 206 -19.51 -3.66 -15.62
C LEU A 206 -19.37 -5.19 -15.64
N SER A 207 -19.31 -5.84 -14.49
CA SER A 207 -19.21 -7.30 -14.36
C SER A 207 -20.44 -7.86 -13.68
N ILE A 208 -21.04 -8.92 -14.25
CA ILE A 208 -22.23 -9.59 -13.72
C ILE A 208 -21.88 -11.04 -13.49
N ASP A 209 -22.04 -11.52 -12.26
CA ASP A 209 -22.00 -12.92 -11.90
C ASP A 209 -23.43 -13.43 -11.66
N ALA A 210 -23.81 -14.53 -12.31
CA ALA A 210 -25.18 -15.06 -12.26
C ALA A 210 -25.22 -16.58 -12.12
N SER A 211 -26.17 -17.07 -11.31
CA SER A 211 -26.44 -18.52 -11.15
C SER A 211 -27.92 -18.80 -10.89
N PHE A 212 -28.31 -20.06 -10.93
CA PHE A 212 -29.69 -20.49 -10.64
C PHE A 212 -30.01 -20.38 -9.15
N GLY A 213 -31.27 -20.13 -8.83
CA GLY A 213 -31.79 -20.08 -7.48
C GLY A 213 -31.47 -18.80 -6.71
N LEU A 214 -31.30 -18.93 -5.40
CA LEU A 214 -31.05 -17.81 -4.48
C LEU A 214 -29.58 -17.35 -4.55
N GLY A 215 -29.37 -16.04 -4.43
CA GLY A 215 -28.03 -15.42 -4.47
C GLY A 215 -27.10 -15.83 -3.31
N GLU A 216 -27.63 -16.38 -2.22
CA GLU A 216 -26.87 -16.92 -1.09
C GLU A 216 -25.76 -17.89 -1.52
N ALA A 217 -26.04 -18.74 -2.53
CA ALA A 217 -25.10 -19.70 -3.07
C ALA A 217 -23.85 -19.05 -3.70
N LEU A 218 -24.04 -17.89 -4.35
CA LEU A 218 -22.96 -17.12 -4.95
C LEU A 218 -22.11 -16.39 -3.90
N VAL A 219 -22.76 -15.70 -2.98
CA VAL A 219 -22.10 -14.91 -1.93
C VAL A 219 -21.26 -15.81 -1.01
N SER A 220 -21.73 -17.04 -0.75
CA SER A 220 -21.00 -18.02 0.05
C SER A 220 -19.91 -18.79 -0.71
N GLY A 221 -19.80 -18.59 -2.03
CA GLY A 221 -18.82 -19.30 -2.87
C GLY A 221 -19.09 -20.78 -3.09
N LEU A 222 -20.32 -21.24 -2.83
CA LEU A 222 -20.71 -22.65 -2.96
C LEU A 222 -20.94 -23.08 -4.41
N VAL A 223 -21.22 -22.15 -5.31
CA VAL A 223 -21.57 -22.42 -6.70
C VAL A 223 -20.70 -21.63 -7.67
N ASN A 224 -20.49 -22.22 -8.85
CA ASN A 224 -19.91 -21.49 -9.96
C ASN A 224 -20.96 -20.58 -10.60
N ALA A 225 -20.56 -19.40 -11.05
CA ALA A 225 -21.39 -18.44 -11.74
C ALA A 225 -21.00 -18.30 -13.21
N ASP A 226 -21.97 -17.98 -14.05
CA ASP A 226 -21.67 -17.37 -15.34
C ASP A 226 -21.18 -15.94 -15.09
N ASN A 227 -20.14 -15.52 -15.80
CA ASN A 227 -19.62 -14.16 -15.73
C ASN A 227 -19.82 -13.43 -17.06
N TYR A 228 -20.38 -12.23 -17.00
CA TYR A 228 -20.62 -11.38 -18.16
C TYR A 228 -19.94 -10.02 -17.93
N LYS A 229 -19.27 -9.52 -18.98
CA LYS A 229 -18.69 -8.18 -18.95
C LYS A 229 -19.38 -7.30 -19.98
N VAL A 230 -19.74 -6.09 -19.56
CA VAL A 230 -20.48 -5.13 -20.39
C VAL A 230 -19.76 -3.78 -20.37
N ARG A 231 -19.67 -3.16 -21.54
CA ARG A 231 -19.10 -1.82 -21.70
C ARG A 231 -19.94 -1.04 -22.70
N GLU A 232 -20.47 0.11 -22.29
CA GLU A 232 -21.19 1.07 -23.14
C GLU A 232 -22.31 0.41 -23.98
N GLY A 233 -23.17 -0.36 -23.34
CA GLY A 233 -24.27 -1.04 -23.97
C GLY A 233 -23.91 -2.26 -24.84
N LYS A 234 -22.67 -2.76 -24.73
CA LYS A 234 -22.20 -3.93 -25.49
C LYS A 234 -21.65 -5.01 -24.56
N VAL A 235 -22.08 -6.24 -24.75
CA VAL A 235 -21.52 -7.40 -24.07
C VAL A 235 -20.15 -7.71 -24.69
N ILE A 236 -19.08 -7.47 -23.92
CA ILE A 236 -17.69 -7.64 -24.38
C ILE A 236 -17.07 -8.97 -23.95
N GLY A 237 -17.70 -9.67 -23.01
CA GLY A 237 -17.23 -10.96 -22.51
C GLY A 237 -18.36 -11.81 -21.95
N LYS A 238 -18.28 -13.11 -22.20
CA LYS A 238 -19.19 -14.15 -21.64
C LYS A 238 -18.39 -15.37 -21.28
N LYS A 239 -18.49 -15.77 -20.04
CA LYS A 239 -17.92 -17.03 -19.53
C LYS A 239 -19.02 -17.84 -18.88
N VAL A 240 -19.47 -18.89 -19.57
CA VAL A 240 -20.47 -19.83 -19.03
C VAL A 240 -19.76 -20.90 -18.23
N SER A 241 -20.13 -21.04 -16.95
CA SER A 241 -19.56 -22.00 -16.02
C SER A 241 -20.47 -23.21 -15.82
N THR A 242 -19.93 -24.34 -15.37
CA THR A 242 -20.72 -25.52 -15.00
C THR A 242 -21.33 -25.30 -13.61
N LYS A 243 -22.64 -25.17 -13.53
CA LYS A 243 -23.43 -24.90 -12.32
C LYS A 243 -24.01 -26.20 -11.79
N LYS A 244 -23.30 -26.89 -10.92
CA LYS A 244 -23.73 -28.22 -10.41
C LYS A 244 -24.75 -28.13 -9.28
N LEU A 245 -24.79 -27.03 -8.55
CA LEU A 245 -25.59 -26.83 -7.35
C LEU A 245 -26.35 -25.49 -7.41
N ALA A 246 -27.52 -25.44 -6.81
CA ALA A 246 -28.25 -24.19 -6.55
C ALA A 246 -28.93 -24.27 -5.17
N ILE A 247 -29.25 -23.13 -4.59
CA ILE A 247 -30.00 -23.05 -3.34
C ILE A 247 -31.41 -22.54 -3.65
N TYR A 248 -32.41 -23.26 -3.16
CA TYR A 248 -33.82 -22.92 -3.30
C TYR A 248 -34.51 -22.78 -1.95
N ALA A 249 -35.53 -21.90 -1.88
CA ALA A 249 -36.36 -21.76 -0.72
C ALA A 249 -37.32 -22.97 -0.59
N LEU A 250 -37.52 -23.45 0.64
CA LEU A 250 -38.48 -24.49 0.95
C LEU A 250 -39.89 -23.90 1.20
N LYS A 251 -40.94 -24.69 0.95
CA LYS A 251 -42.32 -24.21 1.14
C LYS A 251 -42.65 -23.87 2.61
N ASP A 252 -42.03 -24.56 3.54
CA ASP A 252 -42.30 -24.45 4.98
C ASP A 252 -41.26 -23.61 5.74
N GLY A 253 -40.46 -22.83 5.01
CA GLY A 253 -39.41 -21.99 5.56
C GLY A 253 -38.00 -22.57 5.44
N GLY A 254 -36.98 -21.72 5.49
CA GLY A 254 -35.58 -22.07 5.29
C GLY A 254 -35.19 -22.33 3.84
N THR A 255 -33.95 -22.72 3.61
CA THR A 255 -33.35 -22.95 2.29
C THR A 255 -32.76 -24.37 2.18
N LYS A 256 -32.60 -24.87 0.97
CA LYS A 256 -32.02 -26.19 0.70
C LYS A 256 -31.13 -26.17 -0.55
N GLU A 257 -29.97 -26.78 -0.42
CA GLU A 257 -29.10 -27.07 -1.55
C GLU A 257 -29.72 -28.18 -2.43
N GLN A 258 -29.71 -27.99 -3.74
CA GLN A 258 -30.23 -28.93 -4.71
C GLN A 258 -29.31 -29.02 -5.92
N ALA A 259 -29.06 -30.22 -6.42
CA ALA A 259 -28.34 -30.43 -7.66
C ALA A 259 -29.13 -29.81 -8.84
N VAL A 260 -28.43 -29.14 -9.71
CA VAL A 260 -28.96 -28.63 -10.99
C VAL A 260 -29.03 -29.80 -11.98
N GLU A 261 -30.17 -29.94 -12.67
CA GLU A 261 -30.36 -30.97 -13.69
C GLU A 261 -29.24 -30.92 -14.73
N PRO A 262 -28.66 -32.08 -15.17
CA PRO A 262 -27.48 -32.11 -16.06
C PRO A 262 -27.61 -31.27 -17.32
N GLU A 263 -28.79 -31.19 -17.90
CA GLU A 263 -29.07 -30.43 -19.11
C GLU A 263 -29.03 -28.91 -18.90
N TRP A 264 -29.16 -28.42 -17.66
CA TRP A 264 -29.11 -26.99 -17.28
C TRP A 264 -27.73 -26.54 -16.79
N GLN A 265 -26.88 -27.48 -16.37
CA GLN A 265 -25.60 -27.12 -15.71
C GLN A 265 -24.70 -26.22 -16.57
N ASN A 266 -24.67 -26.43 -17.88
CA ASN A 266 -23.83 -25.71 -18.83
C ASN A 266 -24.59 -24.68 -19.68
N ARG A 267 -25.85 -24.39 -19.34
CA ARG A 267 -26.64 -23.38 -20.04
C ARG A 267 -26.36 -21.99 -19.50
N GLN A 268 -26.32 -21.02 -20.39
CA GLN A 268 -26.28 -19.61 -20.04
C GLN A 268 -27.55 -19.23 -19.25
N VAL A 269 -27.38 -18.55 -18.10
CA VAL A 269 -28.52 -18.22 -17.21
C VAL A 269 -29.22 -16.93 -17.57
N LEU A 270 -28.53 -15.98 -18.25
CA LEU A 270 -29.07 -14.69 -18.68
C LEU A 270 -29.03 -14.55 -20.20
N THR A 271 -30.08 -13.98 -20.81
CA THR A 271 -30.06 -13.54 -22.20
C THR A 271 -29.28 -12.23 -22.33
N ASP A 272 -28.89 -11.86 -23.56
CA ASP A 272 -28.22 -10.57 -23.81
C ASP A 272 -29.09 -9.38 -23.40
N GLU A 273 -30.40 -9.48 -23.63
CA GLU A 273 -31.37 -8.48 -23.19
C GLU A 273 -31.36 -8.31 -21.66
N HIS A 274 -31.35 -9.42 -20.92
CA HIS A 274 -31.25 -9.40 -19.45
C HIS A 274 -29.94 -8.76 -18.98
N ILE A 275 -28.83 -9.07 -19.66
CA ILE A 275 -27.50 -8.51 -19.34
C ILE A 275 -27.49 -6.99 -19.53
N LEU A 276 -28.01 -6.48 -20.66
CA LEU A 276 -28.10 -5.05 -20.95
C LEU A 276 -29.08 -4.31 -20.04
N GLN A 277 -30.18 -4.97 -19.65
CA GLN A 277 -31.09 -4.42 -18.65
C GLN A 277 -30.42 -4.25 -17.28
N LEU A 278 -29.63 -5.23 -16.84
CA LEU A 278 -28.86 -5.14 -15.61
C LEU A 278 -27.79 -4.05 -15.69
N GLU A 279 -27.13 -3.88 -16.85
CA GLU A 279 -26.20 -2.76 -17.04
C GLU A 279 -26.90 -1.42 -16.81
N HIS A 280 -28.06 -1.21 -17.44
CA HIS A 280 -28.85 0.02 -17.30
C HIS A 280 -29.22 0.26 -15.83
N LEU A 281 -29.71 -0.76 -15.12
CA LEU A 281 -30.05 -0.67 -13.70
C LEU A 281 -28.82 -0.34 -12.84
N GLY A 282 -27.71 -1.03 -13.08
CA GLY A 282 -26.46 -0.82 -12.37
C GLY A 282 -25.89 0.59 -12.55
N ARG A 283 -25.86 1.10 -13.79
CA ARG A 283 -25.38 2.46 -14.06
C ARG A 283 -26.28 3.53 -13.45
N LYS A 284 -27.58 3.32 -13.43
CA LYS A 284 -28.53 4.21 -12.77
C LYS A 284 -28.33 4.28 -11.26
N ILE A 285 -28.07 3.13 -10.63
CA ILE A 285 -27.79 3.03 -9.19
C ILE A 285 -26.44 3.71 -8.89
N GLU A 286 -25.41 3.45 -9.69
CA GLU A 286 -24.09 4.08 -9.58
C GLU A 286 -24.17 5.61 -9.67
N GLU A 287 -24.92 6.13 -10.67
CA GLU A 287 -25.16 7.57 -10.83
C GLU A 287 -25.85 8.19 -9.59
N HIS A 288 -26.86 7.51 -9.04
CA HIS A 288 -27.57 7.97 -7.84
C HIS A 288 -26.63 8.06 -6.61
N PHE A 289 -25.78 7.04 -6.39
CA PHE A 289 -24.84 7.03 -5.27
C PHE A 289 -23.56 7.82 -5.52
N GLY A 290 -23.24 8.15 -6.77
CA GLY A 290 -22.04 8.89 -7.19
C GLY A 290 -20.74 8.11 -7.05
N CYS A 291 -20.80 6.80 -6.89
CA CYS A 291 -19.63 5.92 -6.79
C CYS A 291 -19.95 4.49 -7.27
N PRO A 292 -18.93 3.71 -7.71
CA PRO A 292 -19.11 2.33 -8.12
C PRO A 292 -19.74 1.45 -7.04
N GLN A 293 -20.66 0.58 -7.47
CA GLN A 293 -21.51 -0.22 -6.59
C GLN A 293 -21.32 -1.72 -6.80
N ASP A 294 -21.43 -2.46 -5.70
CA ASP A 294 -21.61 -3.90 -5.59
C ASP A 294 -23.10 -4.14 -5.29
N ILE A 295 -23.82 -4.76 -6.24
CA ILE A 295 -25.27 -4.85 -6.24
C ILE A 295 -25.72 -6.31 -6.27
N GLU A 296 -26.47 -6.74 -5.25
CA GLU A 296 -27.14 -8.03 -5.26
C GLU A 296 -28.51 -7.88 -5.93
N TRP A 297 -28.79 -8.75 -6.88
CA TRP A 297 -30.04 -8.74 -7.64
C TRP A 297 -30.65 -10.13 -7.79
N CYS A 298 -31.93 -10.19 -8.09
CA CYS A 298 -32.60 -11.44 -8.45
C CYS A 298 -33.64 -11.22 -9.54
N LEU A 299 -33.82 -12.24 -10.38
CA LEU A 299 -34.78 -12.29 -11.49
C LEU A 299 -35.91 -13.26 -11.17
N ALA A 300 -37.12 -12.72 -11.01
CA ALA A 300 -38.34 -13.49 -10.81
C ALA A 300 -39.41 -13.00 -11.76
N ASP A 301 -40.10 -13.90 -12.43
CA ASP A 301 -41.19 -13.60 -13.36
C ASP A 301 -40.84 -12.49 -14.38
N LYS A 302 -39.63 -12.57 -14.98
CA LYS A 302 -39.06 -11.60 -15.95
C LYS A 302 -38.82 -10.21 -15.36
N THR A 303 -38.81 -10.06 -14.05
CA THR A 303 -38.64 -8.79 -13.37
C THR A 303 -37.38 -8.86 -12.51
N PHE A 304 -36.52 -7.84 -12.63
CA PHE A 304 -35.36 -7.68 -11.79
C PHE A 304 -35.71 -6.97 -10.49
N TYR A 305 -35.28 -7.51 -9.37
CA TYR A 305 -35.36 -6.93 -8.06
C TYR A 305 -33.94 -6.69 -7.53
N ILE A 306 -33.70 -5.51 -6.98
CA ILE A 306 -32.46 -5.17 -6.28
C ILE A 306 -32.66 -5.47 -4.80
N VAL A 307 -31.83 -6.35 -4.25
CA VAL A 307 -31.98 -6.83 -2.86
C VAL A 307 -30.91 -6.27 -1.91
N GLN A 308 -29.82 -5.72 -2.46
CA GLN A 308 -28.79 -4.98 -1.73
C GLN A 308 -27.95 -4.14 -2.69
N SER A 309 -27.44 -2.99 -2.25
CA SER A 309 -26.38 -2.24 -2.93
C SER A 309 -25.43 -1.66 -1.89
N ARG A 310 -24.13 -1.66 -2.22
CA ARG A 310 -23.08 -1.04 -1.39
C ARG A 310 -21.96 -0.48 -2.25
N PRO A 311 -21.26 0.57 -1.80
CA PRO A 311 -20.08 1.09 -2.49
C PRO A 311 -18.96 0.04 -2.58
N ILE A 312 -18.25 -0.02 -3.71
CA ILE A 312 -17.02 -0.78 -3.84
C ILE A 312 -15.88 0.05 -3.21
N THR A 313 -15.44 -0.34 -2.02
CA THR A 313 -14.45 0.42 -1.23
C THR A 313 -12.99 0.04 -1.51
N THR A 314 -12.75 -1.01 -2.28
CA THR A 314 -11.41 -1.53 -2.58
C THR A 314 -10.76 -0.91 -3.81
N LEU A 315 -11.50 -0.10 -4.56
CA LEU A 315 -11.03 0.52 -5.79
C LEU A 315 -10.03 1.63 -5.49
N TYR A 316 -8.91 1.60 -6.22
CA TYR A 316 -7.91 2.66 -6.10
C TYR A 316 -8.44 3.97 -6.73
N PRO A 317 -8.30 5.15 -6.07
CA PRO A 317 -8.73 6.42 -6.64
C PRO A 317 -8.00 6.72 -7.95
N ILE A 318 -8.72 7.29 -8.92
CA ILE A 318 -8.15 7.68 -10.21
C ILE A 318 -7.50 9.07 -10.06
N PRO A 319 -6.28 9.30 -10.61
CA PRO A 319 -5.75 10.65 -10.72
C PRO A 319 -6.68 11.54 -11.57
N GLU A 320 -7.04 12.71 -11.03
CA GLU A 320 -7.99 13.61 -11.70
C GLU A 320 -7.29 14.45 -12.78
N ALA A 321 -7.63 14.24 -14.05
CA ALA A 321 -7.30 15.13 -15.15
C ALA A 321 -8.38 16.22 -15.32
N ASN A 322 -8.03 17.34 -15.95
CA ASN A 322 -8.93 18.46 -16.20
C ASN A 322 -9.74 18.33 -17.50
N ASP A 323 -9.58 17.24 -18.21
CA ASP A 323 -10.25 16.94 -19.48
C ASP A 323 -10.95 15.57 -19.45
N LYS A 324 -11.49 15.14 -20.59
CA LYS A 324 -12.21 13.87 -20.73
C LYS A 324 -11.44 12.86 -21.60
N GLU A 325 -10.18 13.15 -21.86
CA GLU A 325 -9.36 12.31 -22.72
C GLU A 325 -8.85 11.07 -21.96
N ASN A 326 -8.34 10.12 -22.71
CA ASN A 326 -7.69 8.96 -22.09
C ASN A 326 -6.32 9.33 -21.56
N HIS A 327 -6.03 8.97 -20.32
CA HIS A 327 -4.74 9.16 -19.66
C HIS A 327 -4.17 7.86 -19.13
N VAL A 328 -2.85 7.80 -19.07
CA VAL A 328 -2.08 6.71 -18.47
C VAL A 328 -1.12 7.29 -17.43
N TYR A 329 -1.23 6.77 -16.21
CA TYR A 329 -0.49 7.26 -15.06
C TYR A 329 0.45 6.19 -14.53
N LEU A 330 1.72 6.54 -14.32
CA LEU A 330 2.73 5.69 -13.69
C LEU A 330 2.95 6.10 -12.22
N SER A 331 3.02 5.13 -11.34
CA SER A 331 3.27 5.36 -9.93
C SER A 331 4.69 5.84 -9.67
N VAL A 332 4.83 7.01 -9.09
CA VAL A 332 6.12 7.54 -8.59
C VAL A 332 6.64 6.71 -7.42
N GLY A 333 5.73 6.24 -6.58
CA GLY A 333 6.09 5.47 -5.39
C GLY A 333 6.82 4.17 -5.70
N HIS A 334 6.46 3.46 -6.77
CA HIS A 334 7.17 2.25 -7.21
C HIS A 334 8.58 2.57 -7.71
N GLN A 335 8.75 3.68 -8.45
CA GLN A 335 10.06 4.11 -8.93
C GLN A 335 10.98 4.60 -7.81
N GLN A 336 10.43 5.18 -6.74
CA GLN A 336 11.15 5.76 -5.62
C GLN A 336 11.21 4.86 -4.37
N MET A 337 10.76 3.61 -4.46
CA MET A 337 10.68 2.68 -3.31
C MET A 337 9.92 3.28 -2.12
N MET A 338 8.79 3.92 -2.38
CA MET A 338 7.97 4.61 -1.39
C MET A 338 6.48 4.52 -1.75
N THR A 339 5.90 3.36 -1.50
CA THR A 339 4.50 3.08 -1.83
C THR A 339 3.50 3.42 -0.72
N ASP A 340 3.95 3.80 0.44
CA ASP A 340 3.11 4.34 1.50
C ASP A 340 2.39 5.62 1.07
N PRO A 341 1.18 5.90 1.59
CA PRO A 341 0.56 7.20 1.37
C PRO A 341 1.34 8.30 2.09
N ILE A 342 1.44 9.45 1.43
CA ILE A 342 2.14 10.64 1.89
C ILE A 342 1.10 11.65 2.37
N LYS A 343 1.36 12.32 3.50
CA LYS A 343 0.48 13.38 4.00
C LYS A 343 0.57 14.65 3.12
N PRO A 344 -0.45 15.52 3.13
CA PRO A 344 -0.55 16.69 2.23
C PRO A 344 0.70 17.57 2.17
N LEU A 345 1.35 17.84 3.30
CA LEU A 345 2.59 18.64 3.33
C LEU A 345 3.71 17.96 2.54
N GLY A 346 3.89 16.66 2.70
CA GLY A 346 4.89 15.89 1.96
C GLY A 346 4.63 15.89 0.46
N ILE A 347 3.37 15.69 0.04
CA ILE A 347 2.97 15.77 -1.37
C ILE A 347 3.25 17.16 -1.95
N SER A 348 2.90 18.23 -1.24
CA SER A 348 3.11 19.60 -1.73
C SER A 348 4.60 19.92 -1.86
N LEU A 349 5.45 19.47 -0.92
CA LEU A 349 6.90 19.62 -1.04
C LEU A 349 7.47 18.87 -2.25
N MET A 350 7.07 17.63 -2.45
CA MET A 350 7.53 16.84 -3.60
C MET A 350 7.13 17.48 -4.94
N LYS A 351 5.92 18.04 -5.03
CA LYS A 351 5.48 18.81 -6.21
C LYS A 351 6.29 20.09 -6.44
N LEU A 352 6.69 20.78 -5.37
CA LEU A 352 7.52 21.99 -5.46
C LEU A 352 8.94 21.70 -5.98
N ILE A 353 9.49 20.55 -5.65
CA ILE A 353 10.86 20.15 -6.06
C ILE A 353 10.88 19.59 -7.47
N SER A 354 9.86 18.83 -7.86
CA SER A 354 9.77 18.24 -9.19
C SER A 354 9.27 19.25 -10.22
N SER A 355 9.74 19.11 -11.47
CA SER A 355 9.29 19.93 -12.61
C SER A 355 8.26 19.21 -13.50
N GLY A 356 7.75 18.04 -13.08
CA GLY A 356 6.85 17.21 -13.89
C GLY A 356 5.37 17.48 -13.67
N ASN A 357 4.55 16.98 -14.59
CA ASN A 357 3.09 17.00 -14.48
C ASN A 357 2.60 15.86 -13.55
N TRP A 358 2.53 16.18 -12.26
CA TRP A 358 2.29 15.21 -11.20
C TRP A 358 0.84 15.25 -10.72
N PHE A 359 0.20 14.09 -10.74
CA PHE A 359 -1.15 13.89 -10.26
C PHE A 359 -1.16 13.19 -8.89
N LYS A 360 -2.20 13.48 -8.11
CA LYS A 360 -2.37 12.90 -6.77
C LYS A 360 -3.57 11.95 -6.80
N ALA A 361 -3.38 10.74 -6.28
CA ALA A 361 -4.48 9.81 -6.01
C ALA A 361 -4.14 8.89 -4.83
N GLY A 362 -5.10 8.62 -3.94
CA GLY A 362 -4.91 7.74 -2.79
C GLY A 362 -3.74 8.11 -1.88
N GLY A 363 -3.46 9.42 -1.73
CA GLY A 363 -2.31 9.92 -0.97
C GLY A 363 -0.95 9.66 -1.61
N ARG A 364 -0.90 9.35 -2.93
CA ARG A 364 0.35 9.05 -3.66
C ARG A 364 0.44 9.89 -4.92
N LEU A 365 1.63 9.94 -5.50
CA LEU A 365 1.91 10.70 -6.71
C LEU A 365 2.04 9.79 -7.92
N PHE A 366 1.53 10.28 -9.03
CA PHE A 366 1.55 9.63 -10.33
C PHE A 366 2.06 10.60 -11.39
N PHE A 367 2.77 10.07 -12.37
CA PHE A 367 3.25 10.81 -13.52
C PHE A 367 2.42 10.45 -14.76
N ASP A 368 1.88 11.44 -15.46
CA ASP A 368 1.12 11.23 -16.70
C ASP A 368 2.07 11.02 -17.86
N VAL A 369 1.99 9.84 -18.50
CA VAL A 369 2.80 9.46 -19.66
C VAL A 369 2.05 9.50 -20.97
N THR A 370 0.82 10.02 -20.99
CA THR A 370 -0.08 10.05 -22.14
C THR A 370 0.57 10.66 -23.36
N GLN A 371 1.22 11.81 -23.19
CA GLN A 371 1.91 12.50 -24.29
C GLN A 371 3.11 11.70 -24.84
N MET A 372 3.83 10.99 -23.98
CA MET A 372 4.90 10.10 -24.41
C MET A 372 4.35 8.92 -25.21
N LEU A 373 3.22 8.36 -24.79
CA LEU A 373 2.56 7.25 -25.48
C LEU A 373 1.91 7.69 -26.81
N ALA A 374 1.60 8.96 -26.98
CA ALA A 374 1.03 9.51 -28.20
C ALA A 374 2.06 9.69 -29.33
N SER A 375 3.37 9.55 -29.10
CA SER A 375 4.41 9.70 -30.11
C SER A 375 5.32 8.47 -30.22
N PRO A 376 5.80 8.11 -31.42
CA PRO A 376 6.72 6.97 -31.61
C PRO A 376 8.02 7.10 -30.82
N ASP A 377 8.61 8.29 -30.81
CA ASP A 377 9.88 8.54 -30.08
C ASP A 377 9.66 8.50 -28.58
N GLY A 378 8.54 9.06 -28.10
CA GLY A 378 8.15 8.99 -26.70
C GLY A 378 7.93 7.56 -26.22
N ARG A 379 7.23 6.72 -27.00
CA ARG A 379 7.07 5.27 -26.72
C ARG A 379 8.41 4.57 -26.56
N LYS A 380 9.32 4.78 -27.50
CA LYS A 380 10.66 4.19 -27.45
C LYS A 380 11.47 4.62 -26.23
N LEU A 381 11.45 5.92 -25.94
CA LEU A 381 12.13 6.48 -24.76
C LEU A 381 11.55 5.92 -23.46
N LEU A 382 10.23 5.86 -23.33
CA LEU A 382 9.54 5.35 -22.16
C LEU A 382 9.86 3.88 -21.91
N LEU A 383 9.78 3.02 -22.95
CA LEU A 383 10.12 1.59 -22.82
C LEU A 383 11.58 1.37 -22.47
N ASN A 384 12.52 2.09 -23.11
CA ASN A 384 13.95 1.96 -22.78
C ASN A 384 14.25 2.33 -21.31
N ASN A 385 13.61 3.38 -20.80
CA ASN A 385 13.78 3.80 -19.41
C ASN A 385 13.17 2.76 -18.45
N MET A 386 11.95 2.28 -18.71
CA MET A 386 11.28 1.32 -17.84
C MET A 386 11.93 -0.05 -17.83
N ARG A 387 12.48 -0.50 -18.95
CA ARG A 387 13.25 -1.76 -19.03
C ARG A 387 14.40 -1.83 -18.02
N GLN A 388 15.07 -0.71 -17.80
CA GLN A 388 16.19 -0.63 -16.85
C GLN A 388 15.74 -0.38 -15.40
N LEU A 389 14.68 0.40 -15.22
CA LEU A 389 14.21 0.82 -13.89
C LEU A 389 13.24 -0.18 -13.28
N GLU A 390 12.22 -0.59 -14.03
CA GLU A 390 11.14 -1.44 -13.54
C GLU A 390 10.47 -2.24 -14.68
N PRO A 391 10.93 -3.47 -14.98
CA PRO A 391 10.46 -4.27 -16.10
C PRO A 391 8.96 -4.60 -16.07
N LEU A 392 8.34 -4.71 -14.90
CA LEU A 392 6.90 -4.92 -14.77
C LEU A 392 6.10 -3.73 -15.30
N THR A 393 6.60 -2.52 -15.09
CA THR A 393 6.00 -1.31 -15.69
C THR A 393 6.20 -1.28 -17.20
N GLU A 394 7.35 -1.75 -17.73
CA GLU A 394 7.56 -1.90 -19.19
C GLU A 394 6.50 -2.82 -19.81
N ASP A 395 6.29 -4.02 -19.25
CA ASP A 395 5.32 -4.99 -19.76
C ASP A 395 3.87 -4.46 -19.68
N ALA A 396 3.51 -3.78 -18.59
CA ALA A 396 2.22 -3.11 -18.44
C ALA A 396 2.01 -2.02 -19.52
N ILE A 397 3.04 -1.22 -19.83
CA ILE A 397 2.99 -0.21 -20.88
C ILE A 397 2.84 -0.86 -22.26
N MET A 398 3.55 -1.96 -22.53
CA MET A 398 3.39 -2.70 -23.80
C MET A 398 1.95 -3.18 -23.96
N THR A 399 1.32 -3.72 -22.90
CA THR A 399 -0.08 -4.12 -22.93
C THR A 399 -1.02 -2.96 -23.29
N ILE A 400 -0.78 -1.75 -22.76
CA ILE A 400 -1.56 -0.54 -23.11
C ILE A 400 -1.37 -0.16 -24.58
N MET A 401 -0.13 -0.26 -25.08
CA MET A 401 0.19 0.06 -26.47
C MET A 401 -0.46 -0.94 -27.45
N GLU A 402 -0.46 -2.24 -27.12
CA GLU A 402 -1.11 -3.29 -27.94
C GLU A 402 -2.63 -3.09 -28.04
N ARG A 403 -3.26 -2.54 -26.99
CA ARG A 403 -4.70 -2.21 -26.99
C ARG A 403 -5.02 -0.88 -27.66
N ASP A 404 -4.03 -0.13 -28.11
CA ASP A 404 -4.17 1.22 -28.70
C ASP A 404 -5.01 2.19 -27.82
N PHE A 405 -4.90 2.04 -26.50
CA PHE A 405 -5.63 2.87 -25.53
C PHE A 405 -5.30 4.36 -25.70
N ILE A 406 -4.04 4.68 -26.00
CA ILE A 406 -3.58 6.00 -26.44
C ILE A 406 -3.17 5.89 -27.92
N LYS A 407 -3.86 6.62 -28.78
CA LYS A 407 -3.55 6.65 -30.21
C LYS A 407 -2.18 7.25 -30.46
N CYS A 408 -1.35 6.54 -31.21
CA CYS A 408 -0.06 7.04 -31.66
C CYS A 408 -0.26 7.93 -32.89
N LEU A 409 0.14 9.17 -32.77
CA LEU A 409 0.11 10.13 -33.86
C LEU A 409 1.41 10.06 -34.69
N PRO A 410 1.39 10.10 -36.03
CA PRO A 410 2.61 10.14 -36.80
C PRO A 410 3.38 11.45 -36.51
N ASN A 411 4.71 11.37 -36.51
CA ASN A 411 5.58 12.53 -36.35
C ASN A 411 5.37 13.54 -37.51
N ASP A 412 4.50 14.51 -37.34
CA ASP A 412 4.43 15.66 -38.23
C ASP A 412 5.63 16.57 -38.01
N LYS A 413 6.52 16.65 -38.98
CA LYS A 413 7.80 17.40 -38.92
C LYS A 413 7.64 18.92 -38.77
N LYS A 414 6.45 19.45 -38.45
CA LYS A 414 6.16 20.90 -38.57
C LYS A 414 5.74 21.62 -37.26
N GLU A 415 5.64 20.97 -36.13
CA GLU A 415 5.31 21.70 -34.90
C GLU A 415 6.39 21.56 -33.80
N GLN A 416 7.61 21.99 -34.15
CA GLN A 416 8.70 22.12 -33.14
C GLN A 416 8.66 23.44 -32.35
N ASN A 417 7.60 24.24 -32.46
CA ASN A 417 7.57 25.57 -31.82
C ASN A 417 6.25 25.82 -31.09
N SER A 418 5.93 25.06 -30.06
CA SER A 418 5.08 25.55 -28.98
C SER A 418 4.67 24.43 -28.01
N VAL A 419 5.56 23.95 -27.22
CA VAL A 419 5.26 23.52 -25.85
C VAL A 419 6.53 23.73 -25.05
N ASN A 420 6.48 24.58 -24.05
CA ASN A 420 7.43 24.61 -22.97
C ASN A 420 7.36 23.27 -22.21
N SER A 421 7.82 22.21 -22.84
CA SER A 421 8.20 21.01 -22.12
C SER A 421 9.55 21.31 -21.49
N ASP A 422 9.55 21.61 -20.20
CA ASP A 422 10.75 21.47 -19.41
C ASP A 422 11.33 20.07 -19.69
N LYS A 423 12.35 20.08 -20.50
CA LYS A 423 13.03 18.90 -20.99
C LYS A 423 13.59 18.12 -19.80
N VAL A 424 12.91 17.07 -19.36
CA VAL A 424 13.61 15.93 -18.78
C VAL A 424 14.26 15.19 -19.96
N THR A 425 15.16 15.83 -20.64
CA THR A 425 16.12 15.18 -21.51
C THR A 425 17.27 14.75 -20.62
N LEU A 426 17.32 13.44 -20.35
CA LEU A 426 18.65 12.84 -20.17
C LEU A 426 19.47 13.25 -21.42
N PRO A 427 20.61 13.92 -21.26
CA PRO A 427 21.31 14.50 -22.36
C PRO A 427 21.81 13.41 -23.32
N GLU A 428 21.28 13.37 -24.55
CA GLU A 428 21.93 12.75 -25.71
C GLU A 428 23.10 13.59 -26.21
N LYS A 429 23.78 14.31 -25.37
CA LYS A 429 25.08 14.85 -25.74
C LYS A 429 26.10 13.74 -25.50
N PRO A 430 27.12 13.61 -26.41
CA PRO A 430 28.25 12.71 -26.14
C PRO A 430 28.74 13.10 -24.75
N GLN A 431 28.63 12.18 -23.79
CA GLN A 431 29.12 12.37 -22.44
C GLN A 431 30.54 12.83 -22.55
N ALA A 432 30.79 14.08 -22.12
CA ALA A 432 32.16 14.51 -21.89
C ALA A 432 32.80 13.39 -21.07
N GLN A 433 33.88 12.78 -21.62
CA GLN A 433 34.58 11.71 -20.91
C GLN A 433 35.03 12.33 -19.58
N ILE A 434 34.34 11.96 -18.50
CA ILE A 434 34.75 12.39 -17.17
C ILE A 434 36.12 11.76 -16.94
N GLU A 435 37.11 12.61 -16.67
CA GLU A 435 38.40 12.15 -16.22
C GLU A 435 38.21 11.35 -14.93
N ASN A 436 38.92 10.23 -14.82
CA ASN A 436 38.89 9.40 -13.63
C ASN A 436 39.67 10.09 -12.48
N ASP A 437 39.14 11.23 -11.99
CA ASP A 437 39.71 11.99 -10.89
C ASP A 437 38.88 11.77 -9.60
N PRO A 438 39.41 11.02 -8.64
CA PRO A 438 38.69 10.76 -7.38
C PRO A 438 38.46 12.03 -6.54
N PHE A 439 39.18 13.13 -6.77
CA PHE A 439 38.94 14.39 -6.05
C PHE A 439 37.61 15.07 -6.41
N ILE A 440 37.04 14.79 -7.58
CA ILE A 440 35.73 15.29 -8.00
C ILE A 440 34.66 14.92 -6.96
N VAL A 441 34.64 13.67 -6.49
CA VAL A 441 33.68 13.17 -5.48
C VAL A 441 33.85 13.94 -4.15
N SER A 442 35.08 14.09 -3.68
CA SER A 442 35.37 14.79 -2.43
C SER A 442 34.91 16.25 -2.50
N ASP A 443 35.09 16.92 -3.65
CA ASP A 443 34.63 18.29 -3.87
C ASP A 443 33.11 18.41 -3.90
N LEU A 444 32.41 17.48 -4.55
CA LEU A 444 30.96 17.45 -4.58
C LEU A 444 30.38 17.23 -3.17
N ILE A 445 30.98 16.31 -2.38
CA ILE A 445 30.58 16.06 -0.99
C ILE A 445 30.77 17.34 -0.16
N ARG A 446 31.93 17.96 -0.24
CA ARG A 446 32.24 19.20 0.50
C ARG A 446 31.27 20.34 0.15
N LYS A 447 30.97 20.55 -1.15
CA LYS A 447 29.98 21.53 -1.60
C LYS A 447 28.62 21.29 -0.99
N SER A 448 28.15 20.02 -1.00
CA SER A 448 26.87 19.63 -0.39
C SER A 448 26.83 19.92 1.10
N GLN A 449 27.87 19.54 1.84
CA GLN A 449 27.98 19.76 3.29
C GLN A 449 28.01 21.28 3.63
N THR A 450 28.80 22.06 2.91
CA THR A 450 28.85 23.53 3.09
C THR A 450 27.48 24.16 2.88
N SER A 451 26.77 23.76 1.82
CA SER A 451 25.45 24.29 1.52
C SER A 451 24.41 23.92 2.60
N ILE A 452 24.50 22.74 3.22
CA ILE A 452 23.63 22.36 4.33
C ILE A 452 23.93 23.19 5.60
N GLU A 453 25.21 23.43 5.90
CA GLU A 453 25.60 24.28 7.05
C GLU A 453 25.19 25.75 6.85
N GLU A 454 25.22 26.23 5.62
CA GLU A 454 24.68 27.58 5.28
C GLU A 454 23.19 27.63 5.48
N LEU A 455 22.44 26.61 5.03
CA LEU A 455 21.01 26.50 5.27
C LEU A 455 20.69 26.51 6.77
N LYS A 456 21.39 25.70 7.57
CA LYS A 456 21.19 25.64 9.03
C LYS A 456 21.36 27.00 9.69
N ARG A 457 22.36 27.80 9.24
CA ARG A 457 22.59 29.17 9.75
C ARG A 457 21.50 30.15 9.30
N ASN A 458 21.16 30.12 8.01
CA ASN A 458 20.28 31.13 7.40
C ASN A 458 18.80 30.94 7.78
N ILE A 459 18.36 29.72 8.13
CA ILE A 459 16.98 29.47 8.56
C ILE A 459 16.75 29.85 10.04
N GLN A 460 17.82 29.98 10.83
CA GLN A 460 17.69 30.35 12.23
C GLN A 460 17.04 31.72 12.39
N GLY A 461 16.09 31.83 13.30
CA GLY A 461 15.35 33.08 13.57
C GLY A 461 14.27 33.41 12.55
N LYS A 462 14.09 32.64 11.48
CA LYS A 462 12.95 32.82 10.57
C LYS A 462 11.69 32.17 11.15
N SER A 463 10.57 32.87 11.00
CA SER A 463 9.26 32.43 11.52
C SER A 463 8.12 32.96 10.65
N GLY A 464 6.93 32.38 10.79
CA GLY A 464 5.73 32.79 10.05
C GLY A 464 5.91 32.66 8.54
N THR A 465 5.38 33.62 7.79
CA THR A 465 5.50 33.63 6.32
C THR A 465 6.92 33.76 5.83
N ASN A 466 7.78 34.47 6.56
CA ASN A 466 9.19 34.60 6.19
C ASN A 466 9.93 33.27 6.20
N LEU A 467 9.52 32.32 7.05
CA LEU A 467 10.05 30.95 7.01
C LEU A 467 9.60 30.21 5.76
N ILE A 468 8.32 30.30 5.41
CA ILE A 468 7.78 29.64 4.21
C ILE A 468 8.45 30.20 2.95
N ASP A 469 8.53 31.53 2.83
CA ASP A 469 9.14 32.21 1.68
C ASP A 469 10.63 31.82 1.55
N PHE A 470 11.36 31.76 2.67
CA PHE A 470 12.74 31.29 2.69
C PHE A 470 12.88 29.82 2.24
N ILE A 471 12.00 28.91 2.70
CA ILE A 471 12.02 27.51 2.27
C ILE A 471 11.76 27.40 0.77
N LEU A 472 10.81 28.18 0.23
CA LEU A 472 10.51 28.20 -1.21
C LEU A 472 11.70 28.70 -2.04
N GLU A 473 12.47 29.69 -1.55
CA GLU A 473 13.72 30.16 -2.17
C GLU A 473 14.79 29.07 -2.11
N ASP A 474 15.00 28.44 -0.96
CA ASP A 474 16.00 27.37 -0.79
C ASP A 474 15.70 26.11 -1.59
N ILE A 475 14.43 25.83 -1.90
CA ILE A 475 14.03 24.74 -2.81
C ILE A 475 14.65 24.96 -4.21
N GLN A 476 14.85 26.20 -4.67
CA GLN A 476 15.52 26.44 -5.96
C GLN A 476 17.01 26.05 -5.89
N GLU A 477 17.66 26.31 -4.75
CA GLU A 477 19.02 25.86 -4.50
C GLU A 477 19.09 24.32 -4.41
N LEU A 478 18.14 23.70 -3.72
CA LEU A 478 18.02 22.22 -3.69
C LEU A 478 17.87 21.63 -5.09
N LYS A 479 17.03 22.22 -5.96
CA LYS A 479 16.91 21.78 -7.36
C LYS A 479 18.25 21.91 -8.10
N ARG A 480 18.96 23.02 -7.91
CA ARG A 480 20.27 23.23 -8.53
C ARG A 480 21.27 22.13 -8.13
N ILE A 481 21.26 21.71 -6.86
CA ILE A 481 22.13 20.65 -6.34
C ILE A 481 21.71 19.27 -6.86
N LEU A 482 20.42 18.95 -6.83
CA LEU A 482 19.91 17.64 -7.27
C LEU A 482 20.11 17.39 -8.77
N PHE A 483 20.00 18.44 -9.57
CA PHE A 483 20.15 18.37 -11.02
C PHE A 483 21.52 18.92 -11.50
N ASP A 484 22.51 18.97 -10.62
CA ASP A 484 23.87 19.38 -10.99
C ASP A 484 24.44 18.44 -12.06
N PRO A 485 24.85 18.99 -13.23
CA PRO A 485 25.34 18.18 -14.33
C PRO A 485 26.60 17.36 -13.98
N GLN A 486 27.49 17.91 -13.14
CA GLN A 486 28.73 17.24 -12.73
C GLN A 486 28.41 16.06 -11.80
N SER A 487 27.50 16.27 -10.83
CA SER A 487 27.01 15.22 -9.94
C SER A 487 26.38 14.08 -10.73
N SER A 488 25.48 14.41 -11.66
CA SER A 488 24.82 13.41 -12.52
C SER A 488 25.80 12.64 -13.39
N ALA A 489 26.77 13.33 -13.97
CA ALA A 489 27.76 12.75 -14.83
C ALA A 489 28.69 11.75 -14.09
N VAL A 490 29.04 12.03 -12.84
CA VAL A 490 29.87 11.17 -11.99
C VAL A 490 29.21 9.81 -11.74
N PHE A 491 27.98 9.81 -11.20
CA PHE A 491 27.34 8.52 -10.91
C PHE A 491 26.89 7.78 -12.17
N MET A 492 26.52 8.49 -13.26
CA MET A 492 26.21 7.85 -14.54
C MET A 492 27.43 7.22 -15.19
N ALA A 493 28.63 7.79 -15.04
CA ALA A 493 29.86 7.19 -15.49
C ALA A 493 30.11 5.83 -14.82
N ALA A 494 29.89 5.74 -13.50
CA ALA A 494 30.03 4.47 -12.76
C ALA A 494 28.97 3.43 -13.15
N ILE A 495 27.71 3.86 -13.34
CA ILE A 495 26.63 2.97 -13.79
C ILE A 495 26.95 2.42 -15.19
N ASN A 496 27.32 3.29 -16.13
CA ASN A 496 27.65 2.88 -17.49
C ASN A 496 28.89 1.96 -17.52
N ALA A 497 29.88 2.21 -16.67
CA ALA A 497 31.04 1.35 -16.51
C ALA A 497 30.64 -0.04 -15.97
N SER A 498 29.70 -0.10 -15.01
CA SER A 498 29.19 -1.38 -14.49
C SER A 498 28.46 -2.19 -15.56
N LEU A 499 27.58 -1.55 -16.33
CA LEU A 499 26.89 -2.18 -17.45
C LEU A 499 27.86 -2.67 -18.51
N TRP A 500 28.83 -1.84 -18.91
CA TRP A 500 29.86 -2.19 -19.87
C TRP A 500 30.69 -3.40 -19.40
N ILE A 501 31.11 -3.44 -18.13
CA ILE A 501 31.85 -4.59 -17.58
C ILE A 501 31.03 -5.86 -17.66
N ASN A 502 29.74 -5.81 -17.23
CA ASN A 502 28.90 -6.98 -17.28
C ASN A 502 28.71 -7.52 -18.72
N ASP A 503 28.48 -6.63 -19.68
CA ASP A 503 28.31 -7.00 -21.07
C ASP A 503 29.63 -7.56 -21.66
N LYS A 504 30.76 -6.90 -21.46
CA LYS A 504 32.03 -7.30 -22.02
C LYS A 504 32.62 -8.53 -21.34
N MET A 505 32.50 -8.69 -20.03
CA MET A 505 32.94 -9.91 -19.36
C MET A 505 32.11 -11.12 -19.77
N LYS A 506 30.83 -10.94 -20.01
CA LYS A 506 29.95 -11.98 -20.56
C LYS A 506 30.36 -12.35 -22.00
N GLU A 507 30.61 -11.33 -22.85
CA GLU A 507 31.04 -11.53 -24.23
C GLU A 507 32.43 -12.21 -24.34
N TRP A 508 33.43 -11.71 -23.59
CA TRP A 508 34.79 -12.11 -23.73
C TRP A 508 35.20 -13.34 -22.91
N LEU A 509 34.65 -13.48 -21.73
CA LEU A 509 35.03 -14.51 -20.75
C LEU A 509 33.89 -15.47 -20.37
N GLY A 510 32.66 -15.25 -20.89
CA GLY A 510 31.46 -16.01 -20.48
C GLY A 510 30.98 -15.72 -19.06
N GLU A 511 31.46 -14.65 -18.42
CA GLU A 511 31.23 -14.35 -17.04
C GLU A 511 30.11 -13.31 -16.86
N LYS A 512 29.09 -13.70 -16.11
CA LYS A 512 27.93 -12.84 -15.82
C LYS A 512 28.16 -12.02 -14.56
N ASN A 513 27.64 -10.77 -14.54
CA ASN A 513 27.56 -9.90 -13.35
C ASN A 513 28.89 -9.64 -12.63
N ALA A 514 29.99 -9.55 -13.38
CA ALA A 514 31.34 -9.32 -12.81
C ALA A 514 31.44 -7.98 -12.04
N ALA A 515 30.65 -6.97 -12.44
CA ALA A 515 30.61 -5.67 -11.76
C ALA A 515 30.11 -5.75 -10.32
N ASP A 516 29.30 -6.75 -9.94
CA ASP A 516 28.75 -6.88 -8.59
C ASP A 516 29.86 -7.01 -7.54
N ILE A 517 30.83 -7.89 -7.79
CA ILE A 517 32.00 -8.09 -6.90
C ILE A 517 32.91 -6.87 -6.92
N LEU A 518 33.12 -6.27 -8.10
CA LEU A 518 33.97 -5.09 -8.25
C LEU A 518 33.41 -3.86 -7.53
N SER A 519 32.10 -3.81 -7.25
CA SER A 519 31.42 -2.72 -6.54
C SER A 519 31.47 -2.89 -5.01
N GLN A 520 31.98 -3.99 -4.48
CA GLN A 520 32.01 -4.23 -3.02
C GLN A 520 32.96 -3.28 -2.30
N SER A 521 32.54 -2.82 -1.13
CA SER A 521 33.33 -1.98 -0.23
C SER A 521 34.01 -0.80 -0.94
N VAL A 522 33.23 -0.03 -1.68
CA VAL A 522 33.69 1.21 -2.33
C VAL A 522 33.74 2.36 -1.35
N PRO A 523 34.68 3.31 -1.51
CA PRO A 523 34.71 4.51 -0.69
C PRO A 523 33.52 5.45 -1.00
N ASN A 524 33.24 6.36 -0.07
CA ASN A 524 32.20 7.39 -0.22
C ASN A 524 30.79 6.85 -0.43
N ASN A 525 30.47 5.67 0.08
CA ASN A 525 29.10 5.19 0.17
C ASN A 525 28.53 5.50 1.56
N ILE A 526 27.89 6.66 1.69
CA ILE A 526 27.36 7.16 2.97
C ILE A 526 26.33 6.21 3.60
N THR A 527 25.68 5.38 2.79
CA THR A 527 24.65 4.45 3.27
C THR A 527 25.28 3.19 3.87
N SER A 528 26.31 2.63 3.22
CA SER A 528 27.06 1.49 3.79
C SER A 528 27.85 1.93 5.03
N GLU A 529 28.45 3.12 5.00
CA GLU A 529 29.07 3.72 6.20
C GLU A 529 28.09 3.80 7.36
N MET A 530 26.83 4.16 7.13
CA MET A 530 25.79 4.20 8.16
C MET A 530 25.56 2.83 8.79
N GLY A 531 25.49 1.76 7.99
CA GLY A 531 25.33 0.39 8.48
C GLY A 531 26.47 -0.06 9.36
N LEU A 532 27.72 0.16 8.89
CA LEU A 532 28.92 -0.18 9.64
C LEU A 532 29.07 0.63 10.92
N ALA A 533 28.79 1.94 10.88
CA ALA A 533 28.83 2.81 12.07
C ALA A 533 27.83 2.37 13.16
N LEU A 534 26.71 1.74 12.80
CA LEU A 534 25.80 1.21 13.80
C LEU A 534 26.32 -0.07 14.47
N MET A 535 27.18 -0.84 13.81
CA MET A 535 27.92 -1.94 14.45
C MET A 535 28.95 -1.39 15.44
N ASP A 536 29.63 -0.28 15.11
CA ASP A 536 30.55 0.37 16.04
C ASP A 536 29.82 0.87 17.29
N VAL A 537 28.59 1.40 17.16
CA VAL A 537 27.73 1.75 18.32
C VAL A 537 27.43 0.49 19.15
N ALA A 538 27.10 -0.64 18.52
CA ALA A 538 26.86 -1.89 19.23
C ALA A 538 28.10 -2.38 19.99
N ASP A 539 29.28 -2.18 19.44
CA ASP A 539 30.56 -2.55 20.09
C ASP A 539 30.84 -1.71 21.37
N VAL A 540 30.45 -0.43 21.35
CA VAL A 540 30.52 0.42 22.57
C VAL A 540 29.55 -0.05 23.66
N ILE A 541 28.38 -0.58 23.27
CA ILE A 541 27.35 -1.05 24.21
C ILE A 541 27.66 -2.42 24.78
N ARG A 542 28.25 -3.30 24.01
CA ARG A 542 28.50 -4.71 24.32
C ARG A 542 29.19 -4.98 25.66
N PRO A 543 30.20 -4.18 26.13
CA PRO A 543 30.84 -4.37 27.40
C PRO A 543 29.95 -4.12 28.63
N TYR A 544 28.74 -3.56 28.47
CA TYR A 544 27.85 -3.13 29.54
C TYR A 544 26.53 -3.94 29.56
N PRO A 545 26.50 -5.13 30.21
CA PRO A 545 25.31 -5.99 30.20
C PRO A 545 24.06 -5.30 30.78
N GLU A 546 24.21 -4.49 31.84
CA GLU A 546 23.08 -3.75 32.44
C GLU A 546 22.46 -2.76 31.43
N VAL A 547 23.28 -2.16 30.57
CA VAL A 547 22.79 -1.28 29.49
C VAL A 547 22.05 -2.11 28.45
N VAL A 548 22.57 -3.27 28.04
CA VAL A 548 21.91 -4.17 27.08
C VAL A 548 20.54 -4.59 27.63
N ASP A 549 20.45 -5.04 28.86
CA ASP A 549 19.19 -5.46 29.50
C ASP A 549 18.20 -4.31 29.62
N TYR A 550 18.68 -3.10 29.89
CA TYR A 550 17.86 -1.91 29.89
C TYR A 550 17.30 -1.62 28.49
N LEU A 551 18.15 -1.62 27.46
CA LEU A 551 17.73 -1.33 26.06
C LEU A 551 16.70 -2.34 25.53
N LEU A 552 16.73 -3.60 25.96
CA LEU A 552 15.70 -4.61 25.65
C LEU A 552 14.32 -4.26 26.20
N SER A 553 14.25 -3.46 27.27
CA SER A 553 13.00 -3.06 27.93
C SER A 553 12.45 -1.69 27.50
N VAL A 554 13.23 -0.91 26.74
CA VAL A 554 12.90 0.48 26.35
C VAL A 554 11.69 0.52 25.42
N LYS A 555 10.79 1.46 25.70
CA LYS A 555 9.61 1.77 24.86
C LYS A 555 9.50 3.26 24.52
N ASP A 556 10.17 4.12 25.28
CA ASP A 556 10.04 5.58 25.22
C ASP A 556 11.34 6.22 24.71
N ASP A 557 11.22 7.27 23.92
CA ASP A 557 12.35 7.97 23.29
C ASP A 557 13.19 8.81 24.26
N ASP A 558 12.78 8.96 25.52
CA ASP A 558 13.54 9.58 26.61
C ASP A 558 14.63 8.67 27.22
N PHE A 559 14.80 7.46 26.70
CA PHE A 559 15.72 6.45 27.22
C PHE A 559 17.17 6.96 27.28
N LEU A 560 17.59 7.84 26.38
CA LEU A 560 18.93 8.42 26.35
C LEU A 560 19.26 9.23 27.60
N GLU A 561 18.27 9.84 28.25
CA GLU A 561 18.47 10.55 29.53
C GLU A 561 18.59 9.58 30.70
N LYS A 562 17.95 8.44 30.63
CA LYS A 562 17.97 7.39 31.67
C LYS A 562 19.27 6.59 31.60
N LEU A 563 19.88 6.42 30.43
CA LEU A 563 21.16 5.72 30.25
C LEU A 563 22.27 6.25 31.16
N VAL A 564 22.34 7.56 31.34
CA VAL A 564 23.40 8.21 32.14
C VAL A 564 23.51 7.67 33.58
N LYS A 565 22.45 7.01 34.06
CA LYS A 565 22.39 6.46 35.41
C LYS A 565 23.00 5.05 35.55
N LEU A 566 23.30 4.42 34.42
CA LEU A 566 23.88 3.08 34.34
C LEU A 566 25.40 3.14 34.19
N ASP A 567 26.09 2.09 34.60
CA ASP A 567 27.52 1.97 34.36
C ASP A 567 27.82 1.91 32.85
N GLY A 568 28.79 2.70 32.37
CA GLY A 568 29.06 2.88 30.94
C GLY A 568 27.97 3.64 30.16
N GLY A 569 26.85 4.00 30.78
CA GLY A 569 25.70 4.62 30.12
C GLY A 569 26.01 5.99 29.50
N GLN A 570 26.95 6.75 30.06
CA GLN A 570 27.38 8.02 29.44
C GLN A 570 28.15 7.80 28.15
N GLU A 571 28.98 6.80 28.07
CA GLU A 571 29.75 6.44 26.86
C GLU A 571 28.81 5.94 25.77
N VAL A 572 27.87 5.06 26.13
CA VAL A 572 26.83 4.57 25.23
C VAL A 572 25.96 5.71 24.71
N ARG A 573 25.51 6.61 25.57
CA ARG A 573 24.74 7.80 25.16
C ARG A 573 25.52 8.64 24.15
N TYR A 574 26.80 8.87 24.41
CA TYR A 574 27.66 9.64 23.50
C TYR A 574 27.77 8.95 22.13
N ALA A 575 27.97 7.63 22.08
CA ALA A 575 28.06 6.87 20.85
C ALA A 575 26.74 6.96 20.03
N ILE A 576 25.59 6.79 20.68
CA ILE A 576 24.28 6.91 20.01
C ILE A 576 24.06 8.35 19.51
N LEU A 577 24.36 9.38 20.31
CA LEU A 577 24.21 10.78 19.90
C LEU A 577 25.14 11.16 18.75
N SER A 578 26.39 10.67 18.75
CA SER A 578 27.33 10.86 17.63
C SER A 578 26.84 10.23 16.34
N TYR A 579 26.23 9.05 16.43
CA TYR A 579 25.58 8.40 15.29
C TYR A 579 24.38 9.21 14.79
N LEU A 580 23.52 9.69 15.69
CA LEU A 580 22.36 10.52 15.36
C LEU A 580 22.74 11.88 14.76
N ASP A 581 23.84 12.49 15.15
CA ASP A 581 24.31 13.74 14.56
C ASP A 581 24.58 13.57 13.06
N LYS A 582 25.15 12.45 12.64
CA LYS A 582 25.47 12.17 11.23
C LYS A 582 24.31 11.55 10.45
N TYR A 583 23.52 10.68 11.05
CA TYR A 583 22.51 9.86 10.38
C TYR A 583 21.09 10.05 10.92
N GLY A 584 20.89 10.85 11.93
CA GLY A 584 19.60 11.01 12.63
C GLY A 584 18.48 11.63 11.80
N MET A 585 18.78 12.28 10.67
CA MET A 585 17.78 12.80 9.73
C MET A 585 17.18 11.69 8.85
N ARG A 586 17.72 10.47 8.88
CA ARG A 586 17.21 9.32 8.12
C ARG A 586 16.00 8.66 8.79
N CYS A 587 15.21 7.95 8.01
CA CYS A 587 14.13 7.07 8.43
C CYS A 587 13.65 6.23 7.24
N SER A 588 12.79 5.24 7.47
CA SER A 588 12.08 4.57 6.39
C SER A 588 11.11 5.52 5.68
N GLY A 589 11.12 5.54 4.35
CA GLY A 589 10.36 6.49 3.54
C GLY A 589 10.89 7.92 3.63
N GLU A 590 12.18 8.12 3.78
CA GLU A 590 12.86 9.39 4.10
C GLU A 590 12.61 10.56 3.12
N ILE A 591 12.11 10.28 1.90
CA ILE A 591 11.70 11.32 0.94
C ILE A 591 10.42 12.04 1.43
N ASP A 592 9.59 11.38 2.22
CA ASP A 592 8.45 12.02 2.87
C ASP A 592 8.91 12.82 4.10
N ILE A 593 8.86 14.15 4.01
CA ILE A 593 9.24 15.04 5.12
C ILE A 593 8.40 14.80 6.38
N THR A 594 7.20 14.24 6.25
CA THR A 594 6.27 14.04 7.37
C THR A 594 6.56 12.76 8.19
N LYS A 595 7.44 11.88 7.71
CA LYS A 595 7.84 10.66 8.44
C LYS A 595 8.73 11.01 9.63
N PRO A 596 8.57 10.35 10.81
CA PRO A 596 9.46 10.55 11.95
C PRO A 596 10.89 10.12 11.60
N ARG A 597 11.88 10.88 12.06
CA ARG A 597 13.31 10.64 11.82
C ARG A 597 13.96 9.95 13.02
N PHE A 598 15.10 9.31 12.83
CA PHE A 598 15.84 8.69 13.95
C PHE A 598 16.15 9.68 15.09
N ASN A 599 16.44 10.96 14.76
CA ASN A 599 16.60 12.01 15.77
C ASN A 599 15.29 12.33 16.53
N GLU A 600 14.13 12.12 15.92
CA GLU A 600 12.83 12.38 16.55
C GLU A 600 12.31 11.15 17.31
N LYS A 601 12.76 9.96 16.91
CA LYS A 601 12.37 8.68 17.50
C LYS A 601 13.56 7.72 17.56
N PRO A 602 14.52 7.97 18.47
CA PRO A 602 15.76 7.17 18.58
C PRO A 602 15.51 5.69 18.89
N THR A 603 14.38 5.35 19.50
CA THR A 603 13.98 3.96 19.75
C THR A 603 13.92 3.11 18.49
N MET A 604 13.74 3.71 17.30
CA MET A 604 13.80 3.00 16.01
C MET A 604 15.14 2.34 15.72
N LEU A 605 16.23 2.78 16.35
CA LEU A 605 17.57 2.20 16.20
C LEU A 605 17.79 0.96 17.07
N LEU A 606 17.02 0.81 18.16
CA LEU A 606 17.28 -0.22 19.17
C LEU A 606 17.20 -1.65 18.63
N PRO A 607 16.21 -2.04 17.81
CA PRO A 607 16.18 -3.38 17.22
C PRO A 607 17.44 -3.72 16.42
N MET A 608 17.96 -2.75 15.65
CA MET A 608 19.17 -2.93 14.84
C MET A 608 20.43 -3.01 15.70
N ILE A 609 20.54 -2.15 16.71
CA ILE A 609 21.66 -2.17 17.65
C ILE A 609 21.70 -3.50 18.39
N LEU A 610 20.57 -3.95 18.93
CA LEU A 610 20.47 -5.22 19.67
C LEU A 610 20.74 -6.44 18.76
N SER A 611 20.28 -6.38 17.50
CA SER A 611 20.61 -7.38 16.48
C SER A 611 22.12 -7.43 16.21
N ASN A 612 22.78 -6.28 16.11
CA ASN A 612 24.23 -6.21 15.91
C ASN A 612 24.99 -6.76 17.13
N ILE A 613 24.55 -6.47 18.35
CA ILE A 613 25.15 -7.03 19.57
C ILE A 613 25.07 -8.57 19.59
N LYS A 614 23.92 -9.11 19.13
CA LYS A 614 23.65 -10.56 19.14
C LYS A 614 24.45 -11.31 18.07
N ASN A 615 24.53 -10.75 16.85
CA ASN A 615 24.94 -11.49 15.65
C ASN A 615 26.39 -11.27 15.24
N PHE A 616 27.11 -10.29 15.82
CA PHE A 616 28.45 -9.93 15.39
C PHE A 616 29.43 -9.92 16.55
N GLU A 617 30.71 -10.22 16.24
CA GLU A 617 31.82 -10.07 17.16
C GLU A 617 32.34 -8.62 17.17
N PRO A 618 33.06 -8.17 18.20
CA PRO A 618 33.68 -6.84 18.24
C PRO A 618 34.63 -6.59 17.05
N ASN A 619 34.60 -5.35 16.50
CA ASN A 619 35.37 -4.90 15.35
C ASN A 619 35.04 -5.59 14.02
N GLU A 620 33.91 -6.27 13.91
CA GLU A 620 33.52 -6.97 12.68
C GLU A 620 33.13 -6.01 11.56
N SER A 621 32.72 -4.77 11.86
CA SER A 621 32.46 -3.71 10.88
C SER A 621 33.67 -3.49 9.95
N HIS A 622 34.85 -3.30 10.54
CA HIS A 622 36.10 -3.10 9.81
C HIS A 622 36.51 -4.36 9.00
N LEU A 623 36.37 -5.54 9.60
CA LEU A 623 36.68 -6.81 8.94
C LEU A 623 35.80 -7.05 7.70
N LYS A 624 34.50 -6.79 7.81
CA LYS A 624 33.55 -6.94 6.67
C LYS A 624 33.90 -5.98 5.52
N PHE A 625 34.18 -4.74 5.83
CA PHE A 625 34.59 -3.76 4.81
C PHE A 625 35.89 -4.19 4.11
N GLU A 626 36.90 -4.61 4.87
CA GLU A 626 38.18 -5.06 4.33
C GLU A 626 38.04 -6.35 3.50
N GLN A 627 37.24 -7.30 3.94
CA GLN A 627 36.93 -8.53 3.18
C GLN A 627 36.33 -8.22 1.81
N GLY A 628 35.30 -7.37 1.75
CA GLY A 628 34.71 -6.96 0.47
C GLY A 628 35.72 -6.24 -0.43
N ARG A 629 36.56 -5.37 0.15
CA ARG A 629 37.63 -4.70 -0.57
C ARG A 629 38.64 -5.69 -1.17
N GLN A 630 39.06 -6.71 -0.42
CA GLN A 630 39.97 -7.75 -0.89
C GLN A 630 39.34 -8.63 -1.96
N GLN A 631 38.05 -8.96 -1.83
CA GLN A 631 37.34 -9.70 -2.86
C GLN A 631 37.27 -8.93 -4.18
N ALA A 632 37.01 -7.63 -4.15
CA ALA A 632 36.98 -6.78 -5.32
C ALA A 632 38.36 -6.72 -6.01
N LEU A 633 39.43 -6.53 -5.24
CA LEU A 633 40.81 -6.51 -5.75
C LEU A 633 41.24 -7.86 -6.37
N LYS A 634 40.90 -8.95 -5.71
CA LYS A 634 41.15 -10.30 -6.24
C LYS A 634 40.41 -10.54 -7.55
N LYS A 635 39.13 -10.10 -7.61
CA LYS A 635 38.31 -10.21 -8.83
C LYS A 635 38.87 -9.37 -9.98
N GLU A 636 39.28 -8.15 -9.70
CA GLU A 636 39.99 -7.30 -10.66
C GLU A 636 41.20 -8.02 -11.24
N GLN A 637 42.09 -8.53 -10.38
CA GLN A 637 43.29 -9.21 -10.83
C GLN A 637 42.97 -10.45 -11.68
N GLU A 638 42.03 -11.27 -11.25
CA GLU A 638 41.56 -12.46 -12.00
C GLU A 638 41.07 -12.08 -13.41
N LEU A 639 40.21 -11.06 -13.52
CA LEU A 639 39.67 -10.62 -14.81
C LEU A 639 40.77 -10.10 -15.73
N LEU A 640 41.66 -9.25 -15.22
CA LEU A 640 42.74 -8.66 -16.00
C LEU A 640 43.71 -9.74 -16.47
N ASP A 641 44.06 -10.75 -15.66
CA ASP A 641 44.92 -11.84 -16.04
C ASP A 641 44.33 -12.78 -17.09
N ARG A 642 43.02 -13.03 -17.03
CA ARG A 642 42.30 -13.80 -18.07
C ARG A 642 42.20 -13.02 -19.39
N LEU A 643 41.96 -11.70 -19.32
CA LEU A 643 41.90 -10.84 -20.51
C LEU A 643 43.22 -10.74 -21.23
N LYS A 644 44.35 -10.72 -20.53
CA LYS A 644 45.71 -10.72 -21.13
C LYS A 644 45.96 -11.90 -22.07
N GLN A 645 45.27 -13.02 -21.84
CA GLN A 645 45.46 -14.25 -22.65
C GLN A 645 44.60 -14.25 -23.93
N LEU A 646 43.72 -13.26 -24.12
CA LEU A 646 42.89 -13.16 -25.31
C LEU A 646 43.59 -12.40 -26.44
N GLN A 647 43.08 -12.58 -27.65
CA GLN A 647 43.45 -11.73 -28.77
C GLN A 647 43.12 -10.24 -28.41
N ASP A 648 44.04 -9.32 -28.69
CA ASP A 648 43.98 -7.90 -28.29
C ASP A 648 43.92 -7.71 -26.78
N GLY A 649 44.52 -8.62 -26.01
CA GLY A 649 44.44 -8.68 -24.56
C GLY A 649 44.89 -7.40 -23.84
N GLU A 650 45.97 -6.76 -24.32
CA GLU A 650 46.48 -5.52 -23.70
C GLU A 650 45.49 -4.35 -23.80
N GLU A 651 44.81 -4.20 -24.93
CA GLU A 651 43.81 -3.16 -25.13
C GLU A 651 42.57 -3.43 -24.23
N LYS A 652 42.09 -4.69 -24.21
CA LYS A 652 41.00 -5.13 -23.35
C LYS A 652 41.31 -4.90 -21.87
N VAL A 653 42.50 -5.20 -21.42
CA VAL A 653 42.97 -4.96 -20.05
C VAL A 653 42.95 -3.47 -19.72
N LYS A 654 43.48 -2.63 -20.58
CA LYS A 654 43.55 -1.18 -20.39
C LYS A 654 42.13 -0.58 -20.25
N GLU A 655 41.24 -0.98 -21.17
CA GLU A 655 39.84 -0.48 -21.15
C GLU A 655 39.08 -1.00 -19.93
N THR A 656 39.19 -2.29 -19.62
CA THR A 656 38.54 -2.89 -18.44
C THR A 656 39.05 -2.25 -17.15
N LYS A 657 40.36 -2.04 -17.00
CA LYS A 657 40.91 -1.35 -15.82
C LYS A 657 40.34 0.05 -15.66
N ARG A 658 40.25 0.82 -16.75
CA ARG A 658 39.62 2.14 -16.72
C ARG A 658 38.18 2.09 -16.23
N MET A 659 37.38 1.10 -16.68
CA MET A 659 35.99 0.96 -16.23
C MET A 659 35.91 0.52 -14.78
N ILE A 660 36.78 -0.37 -14.32
CA ILE A 660 36.86 -0.75 -12.90
C ILE A 660 37.19 0.46 -12.03
N ASP A 661 38.14 1.29 -12.44
CA ASP A 661 38.51 2.50 -11.70
C ASP A 661 37.35 3.50 -11.60
N LEU A 662 36.54 3.68 -12.68
CA LEU A 662 35.34 4.49 -12.65
C LEU A 662 34.33 3.96 -11.66
N ILE A 663 34.10 2.63 -11.61
CA ILE A 663 33.21 2.02 -10.60
C ILE A 663 33.75 2.30 -9.20
N ARG A 664 35.01 1.94 -8.94
CA ARG A 664 35.63 2.03 -7.61
C ARG A 664 35.65 3.48 -7.07
N ASN A 665 35.85 4.48 -7.91
CA ASN A 665 35.97 5.86 -7.50
C ASN A 665 34.60 6.58 -7.39
N PHE A 666 33.59 6.17 -8.18
CA PHE A 666 32.40 6.98 -8.37
C PHE A 666 31.09 6.36 -7.90
N ILE A 667 30.98 5.01 -7.87
CA ILE A 667 29.66 4.38 -7.61
C ILE A 667 29.13 4.69 -6.19
N GLY A 668 30.01 4.82 -5.19
CA GLY A 668 29.63 5.16 -3.82
C GLY A 668 28.96 6.54 -3.69
N TYR A 669 29.36 7.50 -4.52
CA TYR A 669 28.81 8.85 -4.52
C TYR A 669 27.30 8.87 -4.88
N ARG A 670 26.78 7.85 -5.54
CA ARG A 670 25.39 7.77 -5.98
C ARG A 670 24.37 8.05 -4.86
N GLU A 671 24.70 7.70 -3.62
CA GLU A 671 23.80 7.90 -2.46
C GLU A 671 23.87 9.31 -1.84
N TYR A 672 24.93 10.09 -2.16
CA TYR A 672 25.13 11.41 -1.56
C TYR A 672 24.10 12.47 -1.96
N PRO A 673 23.61 12.58 -3.21
CA PRO A 673 22.59 13.56 -3.57
C PRO A 673 21.31 13.38 -2.77
N LYS A 674 20.87 12.12 -2.55
CA LYS A 674 19.72 11.80 -1.72
C LYS A 674 19.98 12.11 -0.25
N TYR A 675 21.16 11.79 0.26
CA TYR A 675 21.56 12.11 1.63
C TYR A 675 21.51 13.64 1.88
N GLY A 676 22.04 14.45 0.96
CA GLY A 676 22.00 15.89 1.03
C GLY A 676 20.56 16.45 0.99
N MET A 677 19.72 15.91 0.11
CA MET A 677 18.30 16.26 0.05
C MET A 677 17.57 15.99 1.37
N VAL A 678 17.73 14.79 1.93
CA VAL A 678 17.08 14.40 3.18
C VAL A 678 17.59 15.22 4.36
N SER A 679 18.87 15.58 4.36
CA SER A 679 19.44 16.51 5.37
C SER A 679 18.78 17.88 5.32
N ARG A 680 18.56 18.45 4.12
CA ARG A 680 17.80 19.71 3.95
C ARG A 680 16.36 19.57 4.42
N TYR A 681 15.67 18.48 4.07
CA TYR A 681 14.30 18.21 4.53
C TYR A 681 14.21 18.18 6.05
N PHE A 682 15.19 17.61 6.71
CA PHE A 682 15.22 17.62 8.17
C PHE A 682 15.35 19.03 8.75
N VAL A 683 16.18 19.89 8.15
CA VAL A 683 16.31 21.30 8.57
C VAL A 683 14.97 22.04 8.37
N TYR A 684 14.32 21.90 7.22
CA TYR A 684 12.99 22.47 6.99
C TYR A 684 11.96 21.96 7.99
N LYS A 685 11.94 20.64 8.21
CA LYS A 685 11.00 19.98 9.14
C LYS A 685 11.13 20.55 10.55
N GLN A 686 12.36 20.66 11.07
CA GLN A 686 12.59 21.21 12.40
C GLN A 686 12.11 22.67 12.54
N ALA A 687 12.29 23.48 11.50
CA ALA A 687 11.78 24.85 11.49
C ALA A 687 10.24 24.90 11.40
N LEU A 688 9.64 24.07 10.56
CA LEU A 688 8.17 23.96 10.43
C LEU A 688 7.52 23.46 11.72
N LEU A 689 8.15 22.52 12.43
CA LEU A 689 7.63 22.03 13.69
C LEU A 689 7.66 23.09 14.82
N LYS A 690 8.61 24.03 14.79
CA LYS A 690 8.58 25.19 15.71
C LYS A 690 7.36 26.11 15.43
N GLU A 691 7.00 26.28 14.15
CA GLU A 691 5.78 27.00 13.79
C GLU A 691 4.52 26.23 14.20
N ALA A 692 4.54 24.89 14.08
CA ALA A 692 3.45 24.04 14.58
C ALA A 692 3.26 24.21 16.10
N ASP A 693 4.34 24.24 16.89
CA ASP A 693 4.27 24.49 18.33
C ASP A 693 3.60 25.85 18.65
N ARG A 694 3.87 26.89 17.83
CA ARG A 694 3.21 28.20 17.97
C ARG A 694 1.72 28.13 17.62
N LEU A 695 1.36 27.41 16.55
CA LEU A 695 -0.04 27.24 16.15
C LEU A 695 -0.83 26.43 17.19
N VAL A 696 -0.20 25.46 17.87
CA VAL A 696 -0.79 24.76 19.03
C VAL A 696 -1.02 25.72 20.19
N GLN A 697 -0.04 26.55 20.54
CA GLN A 697 -0.17 27.53 21.62
C GLN A 697 -1.29 28.55 21.37
N THR A 698 -1.53 28.89 20.10
CA THR A 698 -2.63 29.79 19.69
C THR A 698 -3.95 29.07 19.40
N ILE A 699 -4.03 27.76 19.65
CA ILE A 699 -5.22 26.91 19.46
C ILE A 699 -5.74 26.93 18.00
N VAL A 700 -4.87 27.14 17.03
CA VAL A 700 -5.19 27.05 15.60
C VAL A 700 -5.19 25.59 15.14
N ILE A 701 -4.24 24.81 15.67
CA ILE A 701 -4.18 23.34 15.52
C ILE A 701 -4.16 22.70 16.92
N HIS A 702 -4.52 21.42 17.04
CA HIS A 702 -4.64 20.76 18.34
C HIS A 702 -3.36 20.01 18.75
N GLU A 703 -2.66 19.46 17.79
CA GLU A 703 -1.40 18.74 17.99
C GLU A 703 -0.37 19.15 16.92
N ARG A 704 0.89 18.98 17.25
CA ARG A 704 2.03 19.41 16.44
C ARG A 704 2.01 18.78 15.04
N GLU A 705 1.61 17.52 14.94
CA GLU A 705 1.55 16.73 13.70
C GLU A 705 0.41 17.14 12.77
N ASP A 706 -0.54 17.95 13.24
CA ASP A 706 -1.63 18.49 12.42
C ASP A 706 -1.12 19.29 11.23
N ILE A 707 0.04 19.96 11.36
CA ILE A 707 0.69 20.72 10.30
C ILE A 707 0.92 19.86 9.05
N TYR A 708 1.13 18.56 9.20
CA TYR A 708 1.39 17.65 8.08
C TYR A 708 0.18 17.42 7.18
N TYR A 709 -1.01 17.74 7.68
CA TYR A 709 -2.28 17.61 6.93
C TYR A 709 -2.65 18.87 6.15
N LEU A 710 -1.79 19.92 6.18
CA LEU A 710 -1.90 21.11 5.36
C LEU A 710 -0.93 21.04 4.17
N THR A 711 -1.28 21.66 3.04
CA THR A 711 -0.32 21.92 1.97
C THR A 711 0.56 23.12 2.32
N PHE A 712 1.61 23.39 1.56
CA PHE A 712 2.45 24.58 1.77
C PHE A 712 1.66 25.89 1.60
N GLU A 713 0.76 25.94 0.63
CA GLU A 713 -0.10 27.09 0.35
C GLU A 713 -1.08 27.34 1.52
N GLU A 714 -1.77 26.31 1.96
CA GLU A 714 -2.69 26.38 3.11
C GLU A 714 -1.96 26.75 4.40
N LEU A 715 -0.77 26.17 4.63
CA LEU A 715 0.05 26.53 5.80
C LEU A 715 0.44 28.00 5.76
N ARG A 716 0.84 28.52 4.58
CA ARG A 716 1.14 29.94 4.40
C ARG A 716 -0.07 30.83 4.73
N GLU A 717 -1.27 30.46 4.26
CA GLU A 717 -2.51 31.16 4.56
C GLU A 717 -2.84 31.13 6.06
N VAL A 718 -2.70 29.98 6.71
CA VAL A 718 -2.89 29.82 8.17
C VAL A 718 -1.93 30.71 8.95
N LEU A 719 -0.66 30.80 8.52
CA LEU A 719 0.34 31.65 9.17
C LEU A 719 0.06 33.16 9.01
N VAL A 720 -0.63 33.58 7.93
CA VAL A 720 -1.08 34.97 7.72
C VAL A 720 -2.32 35.28 8.56
N THR A 721 -3.30 34.39 8.53
CA THR A 721 -4.65 34.67 9.05
C THR A 721 -4.85 34.23 10.50
N ASN A 722 -4.04 33.33 10.99
CA ASN A 722 -4.22 32.62 12.25
C ASN A 722 -5.60 31.92 12.35
N LYS A 723 -6.16 31.51 11.19
CA LYS A 723 -7.46 30.83 11.10
C LYS A 723 -7.34 29.54 10.31
N LEU A 724 -8.01 28.51 10.78
CA LEU A 724 -8.11 27.22 10.11
C LEU A 724 -9.48 26.60 10.40
N ASP A 725 -10.13 26.10 9.35
CA ASP A 725 -11.24 25.14 9.53
C ASP A 725 -10.64 23.78 9.89
N TYR A 726 -10.72 23.44 11.17
CA TYR A 726 -10.14 22.19 11.68
C TYR A 726 -10.80 20.92 11.10
N GLU A 727 -12.00 21.01 10.55
CA GLU A 727 -12.66 19.87 9.89
C GLU A 727 -11.84 19.35 8.69
N ILE A 728 -11.09 20.22 8.02
CA ILE A 728 -10.16 19.85 6.95
C ILE A 728 -9.11 18.84 7.45
N ILE A 729 -8.54 19.10 8.63
CA ILE A 729 -7.55 18.20 9.27
C ILE A 729 -8.21 16.86 9.62
N CYS A 730 -9.38 16.90 10.26
CA CYS A 730 -10.12 15.69 10.63
C CYS A 730 -10.42 14.81 9.41
N LYS A 731 -10.96 15.39 8.35
CA LYS A 731 -11.25 14.70 7.09
C LYS A 731 -10.00 14.06 6.51
N ARG A 732 -8.90 14.80 6.41
CA ARG A 732 -7.64 14.30 5.84
C ARG A 732 -6.97 13.20 6.69
N LYS A 733 -7.14 13.24 8.01
CA LYS A 733 -6.71 12.15 8.89
C LYS A 733 -7.47 10.86 8.59
N GLU A 734 -8.77 10.93 8.39
CA GLU A 734 -9.60 9.77 8.02
C GLU A 734 -9.29 9.28 6.60
N GLU A 735 -9.15 10.18 5.64
CA GLU A 735 -8.69 9.83 4.28
C GLU A 735 -7.33 9.12 4.31
N TYR A 736 -6.37 9.63 5.08
CA TYR A 736 -5.05 9.02 5.21
C TYR A 736 -5.10 7.61 5.80
N LYS A 737 -5.97 7.37 6.80
CA LYS A 737 -6.22 6.02 7.34
C LYS A 737 -6.77 5.06 6.28
N SER A 738 -7.69 5.54 5.43
CA SER A 738 -8.23 4.73 4.34
C SER A 738 -7.18 4.45 3.27
N PHE A 739 -6.36 5.43 2.90
CA PHE A 739 -5.29 5.28 1.91
C PHE A 739 -4.19 4.27 2.31
N LYS A 740 -3.95 4.09 3.60
CA LYS A 740 -3.03 3.04 4.11
C LYS A 740 -3.48 1.62 3.77
N LYS A 741 -4.79 1.41 3.56
CA LYS A 741 -5.35 0.09 3.25
C LYS A 741 -5.32 -0.23 1.75
N LEU A 742 -5.09 0.78 0.90
CA LEU A 742 -5.06 0.62 -0.55
C LEU A 742 -3.68 0.17 -1.01
N THR A 743 -3.65 -0.84 -1.87
CA THR A 743 -2.45 -1.24 -2.60
C THR A 743 -2.31 -0.33 -3.83
N PRO A 744 -1.24 0.47 -3.96
CA PRO A 744 -1.07 1.34 -5.11
C PRO A 744 -0.77 0.53 -6.37
N PRO A 745 -1.37 0.88 -7.53
CA PRO A 745 -1.03 0.26 -8.80
C PRO A 745 0.28 0.83 -9.36
N ARG A 746 1.03 0.03 -10.13
CA ARG A 746 2.17 0.50 -10.93
C ARG A 746 1.72 1.41 -12.06
N VAL A 747 0.68 0.95 -12.77
CA VAL A 747 0.09 1.65 -13.90
C VAL A 747 -1.42 1.69 -13.71
N ILE A 748 -2.02 2.86 -13.87
CA ILE A 748 -3.47 3.06 -13.83
C ILE A 748 -3.91 3.96 -14.98
N THR A 749 -5.03 3.64 -15.61
CA THR A 749 -5.61 4.46 -16.66
C THR A 749 -6.64 5.45 -16.13
N SER A 750 -7.04 6.43 -16.92
CA SER A 750 -8.15 7.35 -16.62
C SER A 750 -9.51 6.65 -16.46
N GLU A 751 -9.63 5.41 -16.94
CA GLU A 751 -10.80 4.56 -16.67
C GLU A 751 -10.71 3.80 -15.34
N GLY A 752 -9.63 4.01 -14.57
CA GLY A 752 -9.34 3.31 -13.32
C GLY A 752 -8.86 1.87 -13.50
N GLU A 753 -8.57 1.47 -14.74
CA GLU A 753 -8.02 0.15 -15.00
C GLU A 753 -6.57 0.05 -14.49
N ILE A 754 -6.33 -0.96 -13.68
CA ILE A 754 -5.00 -1.31 -13.18
C ILE A 754 -4.41 -2.34 -14.14
N ILE A 755 -3.26 -2.01 -14.71
CA ILE A 755 -2.52 -2.92 -15.58
C ILE A 755 -1.35 -3.50 -14.79
N ALA A 756 -1.40 -4.79 -14.54
CA ALA A 756 -0.28 -5.54 -13.98
C ALA A 756 0.65 -6.01 -15.11
N GLY A 757 1.95 -5.90 -14.90
CA GLY A 757 2.95 -6.51 -15.76
C GLY A 757 3.31 -7.91 -15.27
N GLU A 758 3.86 -8.73 -16.14
CA GLU A 758 4.29 -10.09 -15.83
C GLU A 758 5.77 -10.31 -16.23
N TYR A 759 6.51 -11.06 -15.43
CA TYR A 759 7.83 -11.51 -15.82
C TYR A 759 7.72 -12.73 -16.75
N LYS A 760 8.32 -12.65 -17.95
CA LYS A 760 8.39 -13.76 -18.92
C LYS A 760 9.70 -14.49 -18.72
N LEU A 761 9.80 -15.37 -17.71
CA LEU A 761 10.97 -16.22 -17.49
C LEU A 761 10.77 -17.56 -18.20
N GLU A 762 11.71 -17.88 -19.10
CA GLU A 762 11.79 -19.21 -19.69
C GLU A 762 12.32 -20.18 -18.61
N ASN A 763 11.67 -21.32 -18.39
CA ASN A 763 12.06 -22.35 -17.43
C ASN A 763 11.88 -22.02 -15.93
N LEU A 764 10.86 -21.28 -15.57
CA LEU A 764 10.51 -21.09 -14.16
C LEU A 764 10.06 -22.42 -13.53
N PRO A 765 10.65 -22.88 -12.41
CA PRO A 765 10.20 -24.09 -11.72
C PRO A 765 8.74 -23.99 -11.26
N ALA A 766 8.02 -25.11 -11.25
CA ALA A 766 6.64 -25.13 -10.82
C ALA A 766 6.52 -24.66 -9.36
N GLY A 767 5.68 -23.63 -9.13
CA GLY A 767 5.48 -23.03 -7.81
C GLY A 767 6.53 -21.98 -7.40
N ALA A 768 7.55 -21.71 -8.22
CA ALA A 768 8.48 -20.62 -7.97
C ALA A 768 7.87 -19.25 -8.30
N MET A 769 8.30 -18.24 -7.58
CA MET A 769 7.88 -16.85 -7.76
C MET A 769 8.95 -16.11 -8.58
N ALA A 770 8.54 -15.55 -9.71
CA ALA A 770 9.41 -14.77 -10.57
C ALA A 770 9.71 -13.38 -10.01
N GLY A 771 10.90 -12.88 -10.29
CA GLY A 771 11.34 -11.53 -9.98
C GLY A 771 12.53 -11.11 -10.82
N LEU A 772 13.11 -9.96 -10.52
CA LEU A 772 14.27 -9.42 -11.19
C LEU A 772 15.56 -9.86 -10.47
N PRO A 773 16.51 -10.54 -11.13
CA PRO A 773 17.81 -10.84 -10.57
C PRO A 773 18.63 -9.56 -10.41
N VAL A 774 19.01 -9.21 -9.19
CA VAL A 774 19.72 -7.93 -8.91
C VAL A 774 21.06 -8.11 -8.22
N SER A 775 21.31 -9.26 -7.59
CA SER A 775 22.59 -9.61 -7.00
C SER A 775 22.77 -11.12 -7.09
N SER A 776 23.90 -11.53 -7.65
CA SER A 776 24.16 -12.92 -8.06
C SER A 776 24.33 -13.88 -6.87
N GLY A 777 24.06 -15.16 -7.12
CA GLY A 777 24.22 -16.24 -6.17
C GLY A 777 22.94 -17.00 -5.90
N VAL A 778 23.07 -18.09 -5.16
CA VAL A 778 21.94 -18.89 -4.67
C VAL A 778 22.11 -19.09 -3.18
N VAL A 779 21.05 -18.87 -2.44
CA VAL A 779 21.06 -19.02 -0.98
C VAL A 779 19.78 -19.67 -0.49
N GLU A 780 19.93 -20.54 0.51
CA GLU A 780 18.81 -21.09 1.28
C GLU A 780 18.85 -20.58 2.71
N GLY A 781 17.70 -20.26 3.24
CA GLY A 781 17.60 -19.76 4.61
C GLY A 781 16.16 -19.67 5.10
N ARG A 782 16.03 -19.20 6.32
CA ARG A 782 14.75 -18.88 6.93
C ARG A 782 14.28 -17.51 6.43
N ALA A 783 13.07 -17.45 5.88
CA ALA A 783 12.46 -16.19 5.51
C ALA A 783 12.02 -15.40 6.76
N ARG A 784 12.34 -14.14 6.79
CA ARG A 784 11.81 -13.19 7.77
C ARG A 784 11.01 -12.13 7.02
N VAL A 785 9.68 -12.21 7.21
CA VAL A 785 8.74 -11.27 6.59
C VAL A 785 8.60 -10.05 7.48
N ILE A 786 9.28 -8.98 7.13
CA ILE A 786 9.36 -7.74 7.92
C ILE A 786 8.77 -6.60 7.11
N LEU A 787 7.67 -6.02 7.61
CA LEU A 787 6.99 -4.89 6.97
C LEU A 787 7.36 -3.54 7.59
N SER A 788 7.85 -3.54 8.82
CA SER A 788 8.33 -2.37 9.55
C SER A 788 9.67 -2.65 10.19
N MET A 789 10.58 -1.68 10.16
CA MET A 789 11.89 -1.79 10.81
C MET A 789 11.78 -1.97 12.35
N GLU A 790 10.69 -1.51 12.94
CA GLU A 790 10.43 -1.65 14.38
C GLU A 790 10.24 -3.14 14.78
N ASP A 791 9.85 -3.99 13.81
CA ASP A 791 9.65 -5.43 14.00
C ASP A 791 10.87 -6.28 13.59
N ALA A 792 11.99 -5.62 13.26
CA ALA A 792 13.18 -6.29 12.75
C ALA A 792 13.91 -7.08 13.85
N ASN A 793 13.58 -8.37 13.95
CA ASN A 793 14.31 -9.33 14.77
C ASN A 793 14.95 -10.39 13.86
N LEU A 794 16.17 -10.09 13.41
CA LEU A 794 16.94 -10.93 12.48
C LEU A 794 17.98 -11.75 13.21
N GLU A 795 18.21 -12.96 12.75
CA GLU A 795 19.32 -13.82 13.14
C GLU A 795 20.29 -13.96 11.97
N ASP A 796 21.55 -14.23 12.30
CA ASP A 796 22.55 -14.47 11.25
C ASP A 796 22.09 -15.60 10.32
N GLY A 797 22.11 -15.35 9.03
CA GLY A 797 21.69 -16.29 8.02
C GLY A 797 20.23 -16.22 7.61
N ASP A 798 19.44 -15.27 8.11
CA ASP A 798 18.08 -15.03 7.67
C ASP A 798 18.02 -14.41 6.27
N ILE A 799 16.92 -14.67 5.56
CA ILE A 799 16.57 -14.03 4.30
C ILE A 799 15.47 -13.02 4.54
N LEU A 800 15.73 -11.74 4.28
CA LEU A 800 14.73 -10.70 4.41
C LEU A 800 13.71 -10.78 3.27
N VAL A 801 12.44 -10.81 3.62
CA VAL A 801 11.30 -10.66 2.71
C VAL A 801 10.51 -9.42 3.12
N THR A 802 10.44 -8.43 2.24
CA THR A 802 9.77 -7.15 2.55
C THR A 802 9.13 -6.53 1.31
N THR A 803 8.30 -5.51 1.51
CA THR A 803 7.66 -4.80 0.40
C THR A 803 8.70 -4.02 -0.42
N PHE A 804 9.55 -3.25 0.23
CA PHE A 804 10.64 -2.48 -0.38
C PHE A 804 11.70 -2.18 0.66
N THR A 805 12.87 -1.75 0.22
CA THR A 805 13.93 -1.25 1.10
C THR A 805 14.38 0.14 0.67
N ASP A 806 14.80 0.93 1.62
CA ASP A 806 15.41 2.24 1.43
C ASP A 806 16.70 2.37 2.26
N PRO A 807 17.45 3.47 2.17
CA PRO A 807 18.73 3.60 2.87
C PRO A 807 18.69 3.33 4.37
N SER A 808 17.57 3.55 5.05
CA SER A 808 17.46 3.29 6.50
C SER A 808 17.53 1.79 6.85
N TRP A 809 17.24 0.91 5.91
CA TRP A 809 17.31 -0.55 6.08
C TRP A 809 18.74 -1.10 6.03
N THR A 810 19.71 -0.31 5.57
CA THR A 810 21.10 -0.77 5.38
C THR A 810 21.71 -1.43 6.60
N PRO A 811 21.50 -0.94 7.84
CA PRO A 811 22.06 -1.62 9.02
C PRO A 811 21.60 -3.06 9.20
N LEU A 812 20.45 -3.44 8.64
CA LEU A 812 19.94 -4.82 8.69
C LEU A 812 20.62 -5.74 7.67
N PHE A 813 21.10 -5.19 6.54
CA PHE A 813 21.70 -5.98 5.48
C PHE A 813 22.97 -6.72 5.92
N VAL A 814 23.66 -6.22 6.92
CA VAL A 814 24.92 -6.79 7.41
C VAL A 814 24.73 -8.21 7.98
N SER A 815 23.54 -8.52 8.53
CA SER A 815 23.20 -9.82 9.13
C SER A 815 22.46 -10.77 8.18
N LEU A 816 22.10 -10.31 6.97
CA LEU A 816 21.31 -11.09 6.04
C LEU A 816 22.16 -12.06 5.21
N LYS A 817 21.55 -13.15 4.78
CA LYS A 817 22.07 -14.06 3.74
C LYS A 817 21.48 -13.79 2.37
N GLY A 818 20.30 -13.21 2.28
CA GLY A 818 19.64 -12.93 1.02
C GLY A 818 18.50 -11.91 1.18
N LEU A 819 18.02 -11.42 0.04
CA LEU A 819 16.98 -10.40 -0.02
C LEU A 819 15.90 -10.75 -1.04
N VAL A 820 14.64 -10.57 -0.66
CA VAL A 820 13.47 -10.62 -1.54
C VAL A 820 12.62 -9.40 -1.29
N THR A 821 12.29 -8.63 -2.34
CA THR A 821 11.38 -7.49 -2.23
C THR A 821 10.26 -7.54 -3.27
N GLU A 822 9.07 -7.03 -2.90
CA GLU A 822 7.94 -6.91 -3.85
C GLU A 822 8.13 -5.79 -4.87
N ILE A 823 8.83 -4.75 -4.47
CA ILE A 823 9.10 -3.57 -5.29
C ILE A 823 10.61 -3.39 -5.37
N GLY A 824 11.09 -3.18 -6.58
CA GLY A 824 12.50 -2.97 -6.82
C GLY A 824 12.87 -3.06 -8.28
N GLY A 825 14.04 -2.57 -8.62
CA GLY A 825 14.64 -2.61 -9.96
C GLY A 825 16.15 -2.65 -9.85
N LEU A 826 16.85 -2.76 -10.97
CA LEU A 826 18.31 -2.90 -11.05
C LEU A 826 19.09 -1.80 -10.31
N MET A 827 18.51 -0.60 -10.27
CA MET A 827 19.15 0.61 -9.71
C MET A 827 18.59 1.03 -8.37
N THR A 828 17.70 0.23 -7.77
CA THR A 828 17.10 0.56 -6.48
C THR A 828 18.08 0.36 -5.33
N HIS A 829 17.81 0.98 -4.21
CA HIS A 829 18.67 0.92 -3.03
C HIS A 829 18.97 -0.53 -2.61
N GLY A 830 17.93 -1.36 -2.45
CA GLY A 830 18.09 -2.76 -2.06
C GLY A 830 18.98 -3.56 -3.00
N ALA A 831 18.85 -3.32 -4.32
CA ALA A 831 19.67 -3.97 -5.32
C ALA A 831 21.16 -3.56 -5.22
N VAL A 832 21.41 -2.27 -5.00
CA VAL A 832 22.79 -1.75 -4.90
C VAL A 832 23.46 -2.26 -3.62
N ILE A 833 22.77 -2.18 -2.50
CA ILE A 833 23.32 -2.63 -1.22
C ILE A 833 23.50 -4.16 -1.19
N ALA A 834 22.57 -4.92 -1.78
CA ALA A 834 22.73 -6.37 -1.88
C ALA A 834 24.00 -6.74 -2.67
N ARG A 835 24.30 -6.05 -3.78
CA ARG A 835 25.56 -6.25 -4.53
C ARG A 835 26.80 -5.89 -3.70
N GLU A 836 26.73 -4.76 -2.97
CA GLU A 836 27.85 -4.29 -2.15
C GLU A 836 28.18 -5.25 -1.01
N TYR A 837 27.17 -5.88 -0.41
CA TYR A 837 27.38 -6.91 0.62
C TYR A 837 27.48 -8.34 0.05
N GLY A 838 27.37 -8.52 -1.27
CA GLY A 838 27.42 -9.83 -1.92
C GLY A 838 26.25 -10.75 -1.57
N LEU A 839 25.08 -10.18 -1.26
CA LEU A 839 23.87 -10.93 -0.89
C LEU A 839 23.10 -11.34 -2.14
N PRO A 840 22.81 -12.64 -2.37
CA PRO A 840 21.88 -13.05 -3.41
C PRO A 840 20.53 -12.36 -3.23
N ALA A 841 20.03 -11.69 -4.29
CA ALA A 841 18.83 -10.88 -4.18
C ALA A 841 17.94 -10.97 -5.43
N VAL A 842 16.63 -11.09 -5.18
CA VAL A 842 15.57 -11.02 -6.19
C VAL A 842 14.57 -9.94 -5.75
N VAL A 843 14.35 -8.96 -6.61
CA VAL A 843 13.42 -7.86 -6.35
C VAL A 843 12.22 -7.90 -7.30
N GLY A 844 11.16 -7.16 -7.01
CA GLY A 844 9.97 -7.13 -7.85
C GLY A 844 9.13 -8.42 -7.77
N VAL A 845 9.31 -9.25 -6.75
CA VAL A 845 8.55 -10.50 -6.56
C VAL A 845 7.17 -10.17 -6.02
N GLU A 846 6.18 -10.10 -6.90
CA GLU A 846 4.83 -9.66 -6.54
C GLU A 846 4.20 -10.53 -5.44
N ASN A 847 3.58 -9.89 -4.46
CA ASN A 847 2.93 -10.53 -3.32
C ASN A 847 3.84 -11.44 -2.47
N ALA A 848 5.16 -11.33 -2.54
CA ALA A 848 6.10 -12.16 -1.78
C ALA A 848 5.78 -12.15 -0.28
N THR A 849 5.46 -10.99 0.29
CA THR A 849 5.14 -10.83 1.72
C THR A 849 3.84 -11.51 2.14
N LYS A 850 2.96 -11.84 1.19
CA LYS A 850 1.70 -12.56 1.43
C LYS A 850 1.84 -14.05 1.18
N MET A 851 2.64 -14.43 0.18
CA MET A 851 2.83 -15.82 -0.24
C MET A 851 3.85 -16.55 0.62
N ILE A 852 4.92 -15.89 1.02
CA ILE A 852 5.94 -16.43 1.93
C ILE A 852 5.51 -16.12 3.37
N LYS A 853 5.49 -17.15 4.21
CA LYS A 853 5.17 -16.99 5.64
C LYS A 853 6.46 -16.74 6.43
N ASP A 854 6.36 -15.90 7.47
CA ASP A 854 7.48 -15.69 8.40
C ASP A 854 7.95 -17.02 9.01
N GLY A 855 9.27 -17.24 9.03
CA GLY A 855 9.90 -18.48 9.50
C GLY A 855 9.96 -19.63 8.47
N GLN A 856 9.37 -19.49 7.30
CA GLN A 856 9.37 -20.51 6.25
C GLN A 856 10.77 -20.62 5.60
N ARG A 857 11.17 -21.85 5.22
CA ARG A 857 12.42 -22.01 4.44
C ARG A 857 12.18 -21.67 2.97
N ILE A 858 13.07 -20.86 2.44
CA ILE A 858 13.07 -20.47 1.02
C ILE A 858 14.47 -20.59 0.42
N ARG A 859 14.50 -20.68 -0.92
CA ARG A 859 15.72 -20.58 -1.72
C ARG A 859 15.59 -19.40 -2.67
N VAL A 860 16.58 -18.51 -2.63
CA VAL A 860 16.66 -17.31 -3.49
C VAL A 860 17.68 -17.55 -4.58
N HIS A 861 17.25 -17.50 -5.83
CA HIS A 861 18.10 -17.61 -7.02
C HIS A 861 18.39 -16.21 -7.57
N GLY A 862 19.32 -15.51 -6.93
CA GLY A 862 19.69 -14.13 -7.30
C GLY A 862 20.35 -14.03 -8.68
N THR A 863 20.84 -15.13 -9.25
CA THR A 863 21.39 -15.17 -10.63
C THR A 863 20.29 -15.35 -11.68
N GLU A 864 19.28 -16.17 -11.39
CA GLU A 864 18.22 -16.56 -12.34
C GLU A 864 16.93 -15.73 -12.18
N GLY A 865 16.74 -15.07 -11.04
CA GLY A 865 15.63 -14.17 -10.79
C GLY A 865 14.35 -14.82 -10.31
N TYR A 866 14.42 -15.83 -9.44
CA TYR A 866 13.23 -16.43 -8.85
C TYR A 866 13.44 -16.88 -7.40
N VAL A 867 12.35 -17.15 -6.71
CA VAL A 867 12.33 -17.62 -5.32
C VAL A 867 11.48 -18.88 -5.21
N GLU A 868 12.00 -19.89 -4.54
CA GLU A 868 11.29 -21.15 -4.25
C GLU A 868 10.96 -21.25 -2.76
N ILE A 869 9.77 -21.76 -2.44
CA ILE A 869 9.38 -22.16 -1.10
C ILE A 869 9.76 -23.65 -0.95
N LEU A 870 10.57 -23.97 0.08
CA LEU A 870 11.13 -25.32 0.30
C LEU A 870 10.26 -26.15 1.26
#